data_78da560d84a3f541320e0327682ca972
#
_entry.id   78da560d84a3f541320e0327682ca972
#
_cell.length_a   1.000
_cell.length_b   1.000
_cell.length_c   1.000
_cell.angle_alpha   90.00
_cell.angle_beta   90.00
_cell.angle_gamma   90.00
#
_symmetry.space_group_name_H-M   'P 1'
#
loop_
_entity.id
_entity.type
_entity.pdbx_description
1 polymer ?
#
loop_
_entity_poly.entity_id
_entity_poly.type
_entity_poly.pdbx_seq_one_letter_code
_entity_poly.pdbx_strand_id
1 'polypeptide(L)'
;MKSESPVNGPALVHRRGALRGRLVALKGMRLSVGRDQGNDVVVDSPVVSTRHALIFLDEEGGRSWLLRDLDSKNGTYLNGREVLEHKLEDGDVIRLCRNGPEFVFAATGSIDYMNDSTVNFNPADFSEPGREGAQERGVKGVCRTLGRELERSSRRSTRAILFSAAAVCAALLLAGWYFAGGPVRLAGSLASRPAVELDLGPIYSSLFHSYREKGIGEVRVRNTTSRTLQAACVDFTLEGEGRGYLVEGLKFELPELAPGETWTKRLNPLLSRKIVTERSLEVTAAVRLEAGQELLASATRAITIYDYHVFNWQDPSKVAVFVDSNDAAVKAFVDSAWGHRPGVSRYEFPPAQMVTAVTLLSALNGHKISYKPDARTPVSVSEGTETSDRINYPGETLLRRSGDCDDIVVLCCSVLEAADIPTAVVVGPSHVIMMFDSGLSAIPASAGEVPGNLFSEESWVAHKGRLWIPVEATELARPAGGFTAAWAAAWRYKKQIESGELPVIEIREGWKRYKPLHPPPPADVLAKIRQGSLWRQEGLAAEAEAALRVVKTFAGDNLQAAVDELKRSCDGLELAQRSSLLYTQAGFYREATALLEQVVFDGKVPPDAGAVRSWGGKVTFDLAILLTDLALAVTLSSSSVVELERAVEYYRLALGGLPDELPEKSECMLRLGLVQKMRGDLQAYRKWVDQAIEREPRLREKLDRLERGDGRVASTAPDRQLLDYLRSRMAAIRL
;
A
#
# COMPACT_ATOMS: atom_id res chain seq x y z
N MET A 1 -17.38 20.53 21.72
CA MET A 1 -17.84 21.38 20.61
C MET A 1 -17.46 22.82 20.94
N LYS A 2 -16.38 23.33 20.37
CA LYS A 2 -16.10 24.78 20.38
C LYS A 2 -16.84 25.33 19.19
N SER A 3 -17.80 26.22 19.44
CA SER A 3 -18.50 26.99 18.44
C SER A 3 -17.48 27.87 17.71
N GLU A 4 -17.21 27.55 16.45
CA GLU A 4 -16.52 28.49 15.57
C GLU A 4 -17.40 29.73 15.45
N SER A 5 -16.77 30.87 15.60
CA SER A 5 -17.44 32.19 15.50
C SER A 5 -18.11 32.34 14.13
N PRO A 6 -19.27 32.97 14.01
CA PRO A 6 -19.94 33.17 12.74
C PRO A 6 -19.03 33.92 11.76
N VAL A 7 -18.84 33.34 10.58
CA VAL A 7 -18.07 33.95 9.49
C VAL A 7 -18.90 35.13 8.96
N ASN A 8 -18.50 36.35 9.28
CA ASN A 8 -19.11 37.54 8.70
C ASN A 8 -18.60 37.75 7.27
N GLY A 9 -19.34 37.31 6.27
CA GLY A 9 -19.01 37.50 4.86
C GLY A 9 -19.39 36.28 3.99
N PRO A 10 -19.26 36.38 2.65
CA PRO A 10 -19.62 35.30 1.74
C PRO A 10 -18.74 34.10 1.94
N ALA A 11 -19.32 32.90 1.72
CA ALA A 11 -18.66 31.63 1.94
C ALA A 11 -19.13 30.54 0.96
N LEU A 12 -18.33 29.52 0.75
CA LEU A 12 -18.73 28.27 0.10
C LEU A 12 -18.93 27.19 1.19
N VAL A 13 -20.07 26.53 1.12
CA VAL A 13 -20.40 25.41 2.01
C VAL A 13 -20.35 24.11 1.22
N HIS A 14 -19.53 23.17 1.62
CA HIS A 14 -19.48 21.84 1.00
C HIS A 14 -20.80 21.09 1.26
N ARG A 15 -21.58 20.85 0.20
CA ARG A 15 -22.86 20.15 0.28
C ARG A 15 -22.70 18.63 0.08
N ARG A 16 -21.79 18.21 -0.79
CA ARG A 16 -21.58 16.79 -1.15
C ARG A 16 -20.12 16.45 -1.30
N GLY A 17 -19.72 15.28 -0.80
CA GLY A 17 -18.34 14.78 -0.83
C GLY A 17 -17.72 14.63 0.57
N ALA A 18 -16.46 14.27 0.64
CA ALA A 18 -15.72 14.00 1.88
C ALA A 18 -15.62 15.19 2.83
N LEU A 19 -15.86 16.42 2.35
CA LEU A 19 -15.79 17.65 3.12
C LEU A 19 -17.18 18.24 3.44
N ARG A 20 -18.24 17.43 3.34
CA ARG A 20 -19.62 17.90 3.62
C ARG A 20 -19.70 18.64 4.97
N GLY A 21 -20.28 19.84 4.92
CA GLY A 21 -20.42 20.68 6.08
C GLY A 21 -19.24 21.62 6.36
N ARG A 22 -18.12 21.49 5.62
CA ARG A 22 -17.02 22.43 5.74
C ARG A 22 -17.35 23.74 5.08
N LEU A 23 -17.13 24.83 5.81
CA LEU A 23 -17.33 26.18 5.34
C LEU A 23 -15.98 26.80 4.94
N VAL A 24 -15.90 27.38 3.74
CA VAL A 24 -14.74 28.09 3.24
C VAL A 24 -15.12 29.56 3.04
N ALA A 25 -14.63 30.45 3.90
CA ALA A 25 -14.87 31.89 3.78
C ALA A 25 -14.17 32.45 2.53
N LEU A 26 -14.86 33.26 1.75
CA LEU A 26 -14.28 34.00 0.64
C LEU A 26 -13.46 35.19 1.21
N LYS A 27 -12.17 34.92 1.46
CA LYS A 27 -11.23 35.95 1.95
C LYS A 27 -10.54 36.59 0.75
N GLY A 28 -10.89 37.83 0.43
CA GLY A 28 -10.33 38.57 -0.71
C GLY A 28 -11.28 38.69 -1.89
N MET A 29 -10.77 39.25 -3.01
CA MET A 29 -11.56 39.55 -4.21
C MET A 29 -11.63 38.43 -5.22
N ARG A 30 -10.91 37.33 -5.01
CA ARG A 30 -10.87 36.16 -5.89
C ARG A 30 -10.54 34.89 -5.11
N LEU A 31 -11.11 33.76 -5.52
CA LEU A 31 -10.92 32.46 -4.92
C LEU A 31 -10.85 31.42 -6.04
N SER A 32 -9.72 30.74 -6.18
CA SER A 32 -9.52 29.65 -7.13
C SER A 32 -9.99 28.33 -6.52
N VAL A 33 -10.67 27.51 -7.35
CA VAL A 33 -11.18 26.19 -6.97
C VAL A 33 -10.61 25.17 -7.94
N GLY A 34 -10.05 24.09 -7.42
CA GLY A 34 -9.49 23.03 -8.25
C GLY A 34 -8.81 21.94 -7.45
N ARG A 35 -8.26 20.96 -8.13
CA ARG A 35 -7.60 19.82 -7.50
C ARG A 35 -6.19 20.12 -7.02
N ASP A 36 -5.51 21.08 -7.66
CA ASP A 36 -4.15 21.46 -7.31
C ASP A 36 -4.07 22.13 -5.93
N GLN A 37 -3.02 21.83 -5.17
CA GLN A 37 -2.78 22.41 -3.84
C GLN A 37 -2.54 23.93 -3.86
N GLY A 38 -2.23 24.49 -5.02
CA GLY A 38 -2.11 25.95 -5.23
C GLY A 38 -3.45 26.68 -5.36
N ASN A 39 -4.59 25.98 -5.32
CA ASN A 39 -5.89 26.64 -5.28
C ASN A 39 -6.27 27.05 -3.85
N ASP A 40 -7.07 28.10 -3.75
CA ASP A 40 -7.59 28.55 -2.45
C ASP A 40 -8.59 27.56 -1.87
N VAL A 41 -9.35 26.86 -2.73
CA VAL A 41 -10.21 25.72 -2.37
C VAL A 41 -9.69 24.49 -3.10
N VAL A 42 -9.00 23.65 -2.36
CA VAL A 42 -8.52 22.37 -2.88
C VAL A 42 -9.65 21.35 -2.81
N VAL A 43 -10.03 20.81 -3.95
CA VAL A 43 -11.05 19.78 -4.08
C VAL A 43 -10.36 18.51 -4.59
N ASP A 44 -10.00 17.65 -3.66
CA ASP A 44 -9.36 16.38 -3.97
C ASP A 44 -10.36 15.41 -4.59
N SER A 45 -10.53 15.54 -5.91
CA SER A 45 -11.40 14.69 -6.70
C SER A 45 -10.82 14.56 -8.11
N PRO A 46 -10.68 13.33 -8.64
CA PRO A 46 -10.07 13.08 -9.96
C PRO A 46 -10.89 13.66 -11.11
N VAL A 47 -12.16 13.95 -10.89
CA VAL A 47 -13.04 14.57 -11.88
C VAL A 47 -12.93 16.09 -11.91
N VAL A 48 -12.23 16.69 -10.94
CA VAL A 48 -11.97 18.13 -10.85
C VAL A 48 -10.62 18.44 -11.49
N SER A 49 -10.56 19.41 -12.40
CA SER A 49 -9.32 19.86 -13.05
C SER A 49 -8.36 20.49 -12.04
N THR A 50 -7.06 20.49 -12.31
CA THR A 50 -6.00 21.11 -11.47
C THR A 50 -6.37 22.54 -11.10
N ARG A 51 -6.80 23.33 -12.07
CA ARG A 51 -7.50 24.61 -11.90
C ARG A 51 -8.84 24.44 -12.60
N HIS A 52 -9.93 24.48 -11.85
CA HIS A 52 -11.24 24.12 -12.37
C HIS A 52 -12.12 25.34 -12.57
N ALA A 53 -12.26 26.16 -11.55
CA ALA A 53 -13.11 27.34 -11.56
C ALA A 53 -12.49 28.48 -10.75
N LEU A 54 -12.95 29.68 -11.02
CA LEU A 54 -12.59 30.89 -10.29
C LEU A 54 -13.87 31.60 -9.82
N ILE A 55 -13.91 31.95 -8.54
CA ILE A 55 -14.95 32.80 -7.99
C ILE A 55 -14.31 34.15 -7.68
N PHE A 56 -14.85 35.22 -8.21
CA PHE A 56 -14.25 36.54 -8.05
C PHE A 56 -15.33 37.65 -7.93
N LEU A 57 -14.96 38.75 -7.29
CA LEU A 57 -15.80 39.91 -7.16
C LEU A 57 -15.64 40.83 -8.37
N ASP A 58 -16.71 41.09 -9.08
CA ASP A 58 -16.76 42.08 -10.18
C ASP A 58 -16.99 43.48 -9.58
N GLU A 59 -15.96 44.31 -9.59
CA GLU A 59 -16.00 45.66 -9.07
C GLU A 59 -16.64 46.66 -10.04
N GLU A 60 -16.55 46.41 -11.34
CA GLU A 60 -17.07 47.28 -12.39
C GLU A 60 -18.58 47.04 -12.64
N GLY A 61 -19.07 45.84 -12.44
CA GLY A 61 -20.45 45.39 -12.65
C GLY A 61 -21.36 45.46 -11.40
N GLY A 62 -21.04 46.27 -10.38
CA GLY A 62 -21.94 46.47 -9.22
C GLY A 62 -21.65 45.58 -8.00
N ARG A 63 -20.40 45.18 -7.78
CA ARG A 63 -19.95 44.33 -6.65
C ARG A 63 -20.69 42.99 -6.52
N SER A 64 -20.75 42.27 -7.61
CA SER A 64 -21.37 40.96 -7.65
C SER A 64 -20.31 39.87 -7.69
N TRP A 65 -20.57 38.75 -7.02
CA TRP A 65 -19.71 37.57 -7.15
C TRP A 65 -20.00 36.85 -8.44
N LEU A 66 -18.95 36.49 -9.20
CA LEU A 66 -18.99 35.74 -10.44
C LEU A 66 -18.30 34.41 -10.30
N LEU A 67 -18.88 33.36 -10.88
CA LEU A 67 -18.27 32.06 -11.07
C LEU A 67 -17.81 31.94 -12.53
N ARG A 68 -16.56 31.59 -12.76
CA ARG A 68 -16.00 31.35 -14.12
C ARG A 68 -15.35 29.97 -14.17
N ASP A 69 -15.71 29.18 -15.17
CA ASP A 69 -15.00 27.96 -15.52
C ASP A 69 -13.63 28.31 -16.13
N LEU A 70 -12.58 27.60 -15.74
CA LEU A 70 -11.20 27.82 -16.20
C LEU A 70 -10.80 26.82 -17.30
N ASP A 71 -11.69 26.57 -18.25
CA ASP A 71 -11.52 25.55 -19.30
C ASP A 71 -11.35 24.15 -18.67
N SER A 72 -12.22 23.84 -17.74
CA SER A 72 -12.18 22.58 -17.01
C SER A 72 -12.56 21.41 -17.91
N LYS A 73 -11.92 20.23 -17.68
CA LYS A 73 -12.13 19.03 -18.52
C LYS A 73 -13.59 18.54 -18.50
N ASN A 74 -14.27 18.70 -17.38
CA ASN A 74 -15.60 18.10 -17.14
C ASN A 74 -16.70 19.14 -16.90
N GLY A 75 -16.42 20.44 -17.10
CA GLY A 75 -17.33 21.55 -16.99
C GLY A 75 -17.72 21.94 -15.54
N THR A 76 -18.08 23.21 -15.36
CA THR A 76 -18.63 23.75 -14.13
C THR A 76 -20.14 23.93 -14.27
N TYR A 77 -20.91 23.50 -13.28
CA TYR A 77 -22.37 23.54 -13.30
C TYR A 77 -22.90 24.44 -12.19
N LEU A 78 -23.81 25.31 -12.53
CA LEU A 78 -24.54 26.15 -11.59
C LEU A 78 -26.03 25.78 -11.62
N ASN A 79 -26.59 25.36 -10.48
CA ASN A 79 -27.97 24.91 -10.37
C ASN A 79 -28.35 23.83 -11.43
N GLY A 80 -27.39 22.93 -11.74
CA GLY A 80 -27.58 21.84 -12.70
C GLY A 80 -27.34 22.20 -14.17
N ARG A 81 -27.06 23.46 -14.51
CA ARG A 81 -26.74 23.91 -15.89
C ARG A 81 -25.26 24.21 -16.01
N GLU A 82 -24.67 23.76 -17.11
CA GLU A 82 -23.26 24.03 -17.40
C GLU A 82 -23.05 25.54 -17.72
N VAL A 83 -22.05 26.15 -17.09
CA VAL A 83 -21.76 27.59 -17.22
C VAL A 83 -20.28 27.81 -17.51
N LEU A 84 -19.97 28.78 -18.37
CA LEU A 84 -18.63 29.28 -18.57
C LEU A 84 -18.33 30.45 -17.62
N GLU A 85 -19.31 31.35 -17.46
CA GLU A 85 -19.28 32.44 -16.49
C GLU A 85 -20.71 32.79 -16.10
N HIS A 86 -20.95 32.99 -14.80
CA HIS A 86 -22.27 33.34 -14.31
C HIS A 86 -22.17 34.11 -12.98
N LYS A 87 -23.13 35.05 -12.75
CA LYS A 87 -23.27 35.75 -11.51
C LYS A 87 -23.84 34.81 -10.43
N LEU A 88 -23.24 34.84 -9.23
CA LEU A 88 -23.67 34.04 -8.11
C LEU A 88 -24.71 34.78 -7.27
N GLU A 89 -25.75 34.08 -6.89
CA GLU A 89 -26.78 34.47 -5.97
C GLU A 89 -26.76 33.61 -4.72
N ASP A 90 -27.31 34.14 -3.60
CA ASP A 90 -27.35 33.40 -2.34
C ASP A 90 -28.13 32.10 -2.47
N GLY A 91 -27.55 31.02 -2.02
CA GLY A 91 -28.13 29.66 -2.17
C GLY A 91 -27.75 28.92 -3.47
N ASP A 92 -27.04 29.55 -4.39
CA ASP A 92 -26.61 28.89 -5.63
C ASP A 92 -25.79 27.62 -5.39
N VAL A 93 -26.11 26.55 -6.10
CA VAL A 93 -25.43 25.26 -6.04
C VAL A 93 -24.42 25.15 -7.17
N ILE A 94 -23.14 25.22 -6.80
CA ILE A 94 -22.02 25.06 -7.70
C ILE A 94 -21.61 23.59 -7.69
N ARG A 95 -21.52 22.95 -8.85
CA ARG A 95 -21.02 21.58 -8.99
C ARG A 95 -19.84 21.53 -9.96
N LEU A 96 -18.74 20.94 -9.51
CA LEU A 96 -17.54 20.76 -10.33
C LEU A 96 -17.63 19.42 -11.05
N CYS A 97 -17.99 19.44 -12.31
CA CYS A 97 -18.38 18.33 -13.19
C CYS A 97 -19.81 17.78 -12.97
N ARG A 98 -20.30 17.00 -13.96
CA ARG A 98 -21.71 16.53 -13.99
C ARG A 98 -22.14 15.72 -12.76
N ASN A 99 -21.23 14.94 -12.17
CA ASN A 99 -21.48 14.10 -10.98
C ASN A 99 -20.48 14.35 -9.84
N GLY A 100 -19.87 15.52 -9.81
CA GLY A 100 -18.80 15.88 -8.89
C GLY A 100 -19.22 16.51 -7.57
N PRO A 101 -18.23 17.05 -6.83
CA PRO A 101 -18.43 17.74 -5.58
C PRO A 101 -19.34 18.96 -5.75
N GLU A 102 -20.18 19.22 -4.73
CA GLU A 102 -21.13 20.30 -4.72
C GLU A 102 -20.83 21.29 -3.58
N PHE A 103 -21.01 22.56 -3.90
CA PHE A 103 -20.89 23.67 -2.95
C PHE A 103 -22.15 24.51 -3.01
N VAL A 104 -22.56 25.08 -1.90
CA VAL A 104 -23.56 26.14 -1.85
C VAL A 104 -22.84 27.46 -1.63
N PHE A 105 -23.14 28.47 -2.44
CA PHE A 105 -22.68 29.81 -2.24
C PHE A 105 -23.59 30.51 -1.22
N ALA A 106 -23.01 30.96 -0.11
CA ALA A 106 -23.71 31.72 0.95
C ALA A 106 -23.20 33.17 0.94
N ALA A 107 -24.02 34.08 0.54
CA ALA A 107 -23.67 35.50 0.44
C ALA A 107 -23.43 36.16 1.82
N THR A 108 -24.10 35.65 2.86
CA THR A 108 -24.07 36.22 4.23
C THR A 108 -23.37 35.35 5.26
N GLY A 109 -22.81 34.19 4.85
CA GLY A 109 -22.12 33.27 5.75
C GLY A 109 -23.01 32.58 6.80
N SER A 110 -24.35 32.62 6.65
CA SER A 110 -25.28 31.98 7.57
C SER A 110 -25.39 30.47 7.32
N ILE A 111 -25.55 29.69 8.42
CA ILE A 111 -25.41 28.22 8.45
C ILE A 111 -26.74 27.49 8.10
N ASP A 112 -27.81 28.18 7.78
CA ASP A 112 -29.16 27.60 7.64
C ASP A 112 -29.32 26.61 6.45
N TYR A 113 -28.38 26.57 5.53
CA TYR A 113 -28.39 25.62 4.38
C TYR A 113 -28.09 24.17 4.71
N MET A 114 -27.79 23.82 5.95
CA MET A 114 -27.47 22.47 6.38
C MET A 114 -28.67 21.58 6.72
N ASN A 115 -29.82 22.19 7.00
CA ASN A 115 -31.00 21.49 7.54
C ASN A 115 -32.07 21.15 6.48
N ASP A 116 -31.90 21.52 5.22
CA ASP A 116 -32.90 21.22 4.19
C ASP A 116 -32.74 19.78 3.66
N SER A 117 -33.37 18.85 4.39
CA SER A 117 -33.47 17.41 4.04
C SER A 117 -34.60 17.11 3.04
N THR A 118 -35.19 18.11 2.38
CA THR A 118 -36.38 17.97 1.54
C THR A 118 -36.15 18.14 0.04
N VAL A 119 -35.03 17.68 -0.49
CA VAL A 119 -34.96 17.45 -1.94
C VAL A 119 -34.79 15.95 -2.21
N ASN A 120 -35.92 15.26 -2.28
CA ASN A 120 -36.03 13.93 -2.85
C ASN A 120 -35.65 13.99 -4.33
N PHE A 121 -34.49 13.50 -4.69
CA PHE A 121 -34.13 13.23 -6.09
C PHE A 121 -34.80 11.94 -6.54
N ASN A 122 -35.80 12.07 -7.42
CA ASN A 122 -36.34 10.94 -8.17
C ASN A 122 -35.44 10.70 -9.39
N PRO A 123 -34.89 9.49 -9.59
CA PRO A 123 -34.06 9.17 -10.77
C PRO A 123 -34.80 9.23 -12.11
N ALA A 124 -36.12 9.41 -12.11
CA ALA A 124 -36.95 9.42 -13.31
C ALA A 124 -37.05 10.79 -14.02
N ASP A 125 -36.51 11.88 -13.44
CA ASP A 125 -36.60 13.22 -14.03
C ASP A 125 -35.51 13.56 -15.05
N PHE A 126 -34.71 12.59 -15.48
CA PHE A 126 -33.72 12.72 -16.55
C PHE A 126 -34.13 11.98 -17.83
N SER A 127 -35.25 12.38 -18.43
CA SER A 127 -35.54 12.10 -19.83
C SER A 127 -34.91 13.21 -20.68
N GLU A 128 -34.15 12.82 -21.69
CA GLU A 128 -33.50 13.72 -22.65
C GLU A 128 -34.52 14.64 -23.34
N PRO A 129 -34.29 15.96 -23.40
CA PRO A 129 -35.00 16.79 -24.37
C PRO A 129 -34.22 16.77 -25.69
N GLY A 130 -34.99 16.57 -26.77
CA GLY A 130 -34.56 16.41 -28.13
C GLY A 130 -33.71 17.56 -28.68
N ARG A 131 -32.91 17.18 -29.67
CA ARG A 131 -32.23 18.06 -30.61
C ARG A 131 -33.22 19.01 -31.27
N GLU A 132 -33.11 20.31 -30.98
CA GLU A 132 -33.53 21.36 -31.88
C GLU A 132 -32.48 22.46 -31.93
N GLY A 133 -32.20 22.89 -33.16
CA GLY A 133 -31.06 23.64 -33.61
C GLY A 133 -30.90 25.04 -33.05
N ALA A 134 -29.63 25.41 -32.82
CA ALA A 134 -29.20 26.79 -32.82
C ALA A 134 -27.86 26.91 -33.55
N GLN A 135 -27.89 27.79 -34.52
CA GLN A 135 -26.87 28.13 -35.50
C GLN A 135 -25.47 28.37 -34.96
N GLU A 136 -24.57 27.51 -35.34
CA GLU A 136 -23.13 27.82 -35.39
C GLU A 136 -22.85 28.66 -36.64
N ARG A 137 -22.66 29.95 -36.49
CA ARG A 137 -22.01 30.79 -37.52
C ARG A 137 -20.84 31.53 -36.88
N GLY A 138 -19.66 31.21 -37.35
CA GLY A 138 -18.58 32.16 -37.42
C GLY A 138 -17.34 31.91 -36.60
N VAL A 139 -16.63 30.79 -36.77
CA VAL A 139 -15.16 30.74 -36.57
C VAL A 139 -14.50 29.58 -37.34
N LYS A 140 -15.28 28.59 -37.85
CA LYS A 140 -14.76 27.45 -38.62
C LYS A 140 -14.32 27.80 -40.08
N GLY A 141 -14.52 29.04 -40.54
CA GLY A 141 -14.23 29.46 -41.92
C GLY A 141 -12.75 29.76 -42.21
N VAL A 142 -12.03 30.30 -41.25
CA VAL A 142 -10.65 30.81 -41.51
C VAL A 142 -9.60 29.71 -41.46
N CYS A 143 -9.73 28.72 -40.59
CA CYS A 143 -8.78 27.60 -40.52
C CYS A 143 -8.86 26.60 -41.68
N ARG A 144 -10.04 26.49 -42.36
CA ARG A 144 -10.17 25.58 -43.51
C ARG A 144 -9.53 26.13 -44.80
N THR A 145 -9.39 27.47 -44.95
CA THR A 145 -8.81 28.09 -46.14
C THR A 145 -7.28 28.00 -46.14
N LEU A 146 -6.65 28.21 -44.97
CA LEU A 146 -5.18 28.10 -44.82
C LEU A 146 -4.69 26.65 -44.92
N GLY A 147 -5.41 25.68 -44.40
CA GLY A 147 -5.07 24.25 -44.50
C GLY A 147 -5.15 23.72 -45.95
N ARG A 148 -6.09 24.23 -46.77
CA ARG A 148 -6.21 23.81 -48.18
C ARG A 148 -5.15 24.42 -49.09
N GLU A 149 -4.64 25.63 -48.79
CA GLU A 149 -3.56 26.22 -49.58
C GLU A 149 -2.20 25.57 -49.30
N LEU A 150 -1.92 25.21 -48.06
CA LEU A 150 -0.69 24.48 -47.69
C LEU A 150 -0.66 23.07 -48.27
N GLU A 151 -1.79 22.34 -48.26
CA GLU A 151 -1.89 21.01 -48.89
C GLU A 151 -1.78 21.07 -50.42
N ARG A 152 -2.29 22.12 -51.08
CA ARG A 152 -2.14 22.29 -52.55
C ARG A 152 -0.72 22.65 -52.99
N SER A 153 0.01 23.41 -52.17
CA SER A 153 1.41 23.74 -52.41
C SER A 153 2.32 22.53 -52.26
N SER A 154 2.13 21.74 -51.19
CA SER A 154 2.90 20.51 -50.92
C SER A 154 2.69 19.43 -51.99
N ARG A 155 1.43 19.21 -52.45
CA ARG A 155 1.12 18.20 -53.48
C ARG A 155 1.63 18.54 -54.86
N ARG A 156 1.83 19.83 -55.21
CA ARG A 156 2.39 20.21 -56.51
C ARG A 156 3.91 20.02 -56.59
N SER A 157 4.65 20.32 -55.51
CA SER A 157 6.09 20.09 -55.47
C SER A 157 6.46 18.61 -55.40
N THR A 158 5.73 17.82 -54.63
CA THR A 158 5.99 16.36 -54.50
C THR A 158 5.66 15.61 -55.80
N ARG A 159 4.61 16.01 -56.55
CA ARG A 159 4.30 15.39 -57.83
C ARG A 159 5.33 15.74 -58.90
N ALA A 160 5.86 16.98 -58.94
CA ALA A 160 6.91 17.36 -59.87
C ALA A 160 8.23 16.61 -59.64
N ILE A 161 8.60 16.37 -58.39
CA ILE A 161 9.79 15.59 -57.99
C ILE A 161 9.60 14.10 -58.32
N LEU A 162 8.42 13.54 -58.09
CA LEU A 162 8.13 12.15 -58.38
C LEU A 162 8.07 11.89 -59.90
N PHE A 163 7.54 12.83 -60.70
CA PHE A 163 7.51 12.68 -62.15
C PHE A 163 8.91 12.83 -62.77
N SER A 164 9.76 13.71 -62.25
CA SER A 164 11.15 13.83 -62.71
C SER A 164 12.01 12.64 -62.31
N ALA A 165 11.84 12.09 -61.10
CA ALA A 165 12.50 10.85 -60.66
C ALA A 165 12.07 9.64 -61.47
N ALA A 166 10.77 9.50 -61.75
CA ALA A 166 10.25 8.39 -62.56
C ALA A 166 10.74 8.48 -64.02
N ALA A 167 10.84 9.70 -64.61
CA ALA A 167 11.36 9.90 -65.96
C ALA A 167 12.86 9.58 -66.07
N VAL A 168 13.65 9.93 -65.06
CA VAL A 168 15.08 9.57 -64.99
C VAL A 168 15.28 8.07 -64.80
N CYS A 169 14.49 7.44 -63.94
CA CYS A 169 14.52 5.96 -63.77
C CYS A 169 14.09 5.25 -65.05
N ALA A 170 13.05 5.70 -65.74
CA ALA A 170 12.65 5.13 -67.02
C ALA A 170 13.69 5.32 -68.11
N ALA A 171 14.36 6.48 -68.17
CA ALA A 171 15.45 6.73 -69.13
C ALA A 171 16.68 5.85 -68.84
N LEU A 172 17.02 5.64 -67.58
CA LEU A 172 18.10 4.76 -67.15
C LEU A 172 17.79 3.28 -67.44
N LEU A 173 16.53 2.88 -67.29
CA LEU A 173 16.10 1.51 -67.64
C LEU A 173 16.04 1.29 -69.12
N LEU A 174 15.64 2.29 -69.94
CA LEU A 174 15.67 2.21 -71.40
C LEU A 174 17.10 2.30 -71.95
N ALA A 175 17.97 3.07 -71.34
CA ALA A 175 19.41 3.08 -71.69
C ALA A 175 20.07 1.73 -71.34
N GLY A 176 19.77 1.17 -70.19
CA GLY A 176 20.24 -0.18 -69.79
C GLY A 176 19.73 -1.28 -70.75
N TRP A 177 18.51 -1.15 -71.27
CA TRP A 177 17.93 -2.07 -72.23
C TRP A 177 18.55 -1.92 -73.62
N TYR A 178 18.97 -0.69 -74.00
CA TYR A 178 19.60 -0.40 -75.29
C TYR A 178 21.08 -0.87 -75.36
N PHE A 179 21.81 -0.78 -74.24
CA PHE A 179 23.23 -1.19 -74.16
C PHE A 179 23.45 -2.70 -73.80
N ALA A 180 22.46 -3.39 -73.33
CA ALA A 180 22.53 -4.80 -72.97
C ALA A 180 21.82 -5.65 -74.06
N GLY A 181 22.40 -5.76 -75.24
CA GLY A 181 21.90 -6.46 -76.43
C GLY A 181 21.31 -7.88 -76.14
N GLY A 182 19.99 -7.93 -75.96
CA GLY A 182 19.21 -9.18 -75.89
C GLY A 182 18.73 -9.58 -74.49
N PRO A 183 17.75 -10.48 -74.39
CA PRO A 183 17.18 -10.85 -73.09
C PRO A 183 18.19 -11.64 -72.24
N VAL A 184 18.89 -10.93 -71.38
CA VAL A 184 19.61 -11.54 -70.29
C VAL A 184 18.57 -12.26 -69.44
N ARG A 185 18.50 -13.58 -69.54
CA ARG A 185 17.80 -14.39 -68.52
C ARG A 185 18.49 -14.16 -67.19
N LEU A 186 17.98 -13.24 -66.41
CA LEU A 186 18.24 -13.16 -64.97
C LEU A 186 17.63 -14.39 -64.31
N ALA A 187 18.20 -15.58 -64.60
CA ALA A 187 17.99 -16.77 -63.82
C ALA A 187 19.05 -16.79 -62.72
N GLY A 188 19.11 -15.75 -61.92
CA GLY A 188 19.65 -15.83 -60.58
C GLY A 188 18.46 -16.08 -59.67
N SER A 189 18.22 -17.32 -59.25
CA SER A 189 17.31 -17.62 -58.16
C SER A 189 17.73 -16.73 -57.00
N LEU A 190 16.91 -15.76 -56.66
CA LEU A 190 16.94 -15.16 -55.33
C LEU A 190 16.72 -16.34 -54.38
N ALA A 191 17.82 -16.96 -53.91
CA ALA A 191 17.73 -17.99 -52.90
C ALA A 191 16.94 -17.36 -51.75
N SER A 192 15.73 -17.84 -51.56
CA SER A 192 14.89 -17.39 -50.46
C SER A 192 15.66 -17.65 -49.16
N ARG A 193 15.94 -16.60 -48.41
CA ARG A 193 16.64 -16.72 -47.13
C ARG A 193 15.63 -16.99 -46.04
N PRO A 194 15.96 -17.71 -44.95
CA PRO A 194 15.08 -17.84 -43.79
C PRO A 194 14.65 -16.44 -43.27
N ALA A 195 13.42 -16.36 -42.80
CA ALA A 195 12.94 -15.11 -42.12
C ALA A 195 13.19 -15.23 -40.63
N VAL A 196 13.75 -14.16 -40.05
CA VAL A 196 13.97 -14.06 -38.60
C VAL A 196 13.27 -12.81 -38.10
N GLU A 197 12.44 -12.96 -37.06
CA GLU A 197 11.69 -11.90 -36.43
C GLU A 197 11.99 -11.83 -34.94
N LEU A 198 12.07 -10.62 -34.41
CA LEU A 198 12.22 -10.33 -32.98
C LEU A 198 10.96 -9.65 -32.47
N ASP A 199 10.28 -10.28 -31.52
CA ASP A 199 9.17 -9.70 -30.78
C ASP A 199 9.61 -9.45 -29.34
N LEU A 200 10.03 -8.19 -29.05
CA LEU A 200 10.64 -7.80 -27.79
C LEU A 200 9.87 -6.62 -27.19
N GLY A 201 9.64 -6.69 -25.88
CA GLY A 201 9.19 -5.54 -25.09
C GLY A 201 10.34 -4.69 -24.58
N PRO A 202 10.04 -3.52 -24.00
CA PRO A 202 11.03 -2.71 -23.31
C PRO A 202 11.57 -3.44 -22.07
N ILE A 203 12.77 -3.09 -21.66
CA ILE A 203 13.42 -3.64 -20.48
C ILE A 203 13.39 -2.60 -19.36
N TYR A 204 12.80 -2.95 -18.23
CA TYR A 204 12.85 -2.15 -17.01
C TYR A 204 14.06 -2.60 -16.18
N SER A 205 15.05 -1.73 -16.02
CA SER A 205 16.32 -2.12 -15.41
C SER A 205 16.18 -2.50 -13.93
N SER A 206 15.18 -1.99 -13.22
CA SER A 206 14.82 -2.43 -11.86
C SER A 206 14.45 -3.91 -11.77
N LEU A 207 13.93 -4.48 -12.87
CA LEU A 207 13.45 -5.87 -12.94
C LEU A 207 14.49 -6.83 -13.54
N PHE A 208 15.74 -6.42 -13.72
CA PHE A 208 16.72 -7.17 -14.52
C PHE A 208 16.91 -8.64 -14.08
N HIS A 209 16.78 -8.94 -12.80
CA HIS A 209 16.85 -10.31 -12.27
C HIS A 209 15.70 -11.20 -12.76
N SER A 210 14.52 -10.63 -12.99
CA SER A 210 13.31 -11.38 -13.34
C SER A 210 13.30 -11.88 -14.79
N TYR A 211 14.10 -11.26 -15.67
CA TYR A 211 14.10 -11.62 -17.08
C TYR A 211 14.73 -12.97 -17.38
N ARG A 212 15.53 -13.51 -16.45
CA ARG A 212 16.01 -14.89 -16.56
C ARG A 212 14.88 -15.92 -16.56
N GLU A 213 13.79 -15.64 -15.83
CA GLU A 213 12.62 -16.52 -15.75
C GLU A 213 11.51 -16.11 -16.71
N LYS A 214 11.23 -14.80 -16.77
CA LYS A 214 10.10 -14.26 -17.55
C LYS A 214 10.42 -14.00 -19.01
N GLY A 215 11.71 -13.85 -19.36
CA GLY A 215 12.15 -13.46 -20.69
C GLY A 215 11.95 -11.98 -21.00
N ILE A 216 12.50 -11.54 -22.13
CA ILE A 216 12.36 -10.18 -22.69
C ILE A 216 11.48 -10.17 -23.94
N GLY A 217 11.02 -11.32 -24.40
CA GLY A 217 10.26 -11.53 -25.61
C GLY A 217 10.62 -12.83 -26.31
N GLU A 218 10.39 -12.87 -27.61
CA GLU A 218 10.56 -14.10 -28.41
C GLU A 218 11.32 -13.83 -29.72
N VAL A 219 12.06 -14.85 -30.16
CA VAL A 219 12.59 -14.92 -31.54
C VAL A 219 11.78 -15.94 -32.33
N ARG A 220 11.41 -15.61 -33.56
CA ARG A 220 10.77 -16.49 -34.51
C ARG A 220 11.64 -16.68 -35.72
N VAL A 221 11.90 -17.94 -36.10
CA VAL A 221 12.62 -18.30 -37.29
C VAL A 221 11.68 -19.09 -38.21
N ARG A 222 11.40 -18.57 -39.40
CA ARG A 222 10.58 -19.26 -40.41
C ARG A 222 11.46 -19.67 -41.56
N ASN A 223 11.42 -20.97 -41.92
CA ASN A 223 12.09 -21.46 -43.08
C ASN A 223 11.31 -21.11 -44.35
N THR A 224 11.68 -20.02 -45.01
CA THR A 224 11.10 -19.58 -46.29
C THR A 224 11.87 -20.13 -47.49
N THR A 225 12.88 -21.02 -47.28
CA THR A 225 13.65 -21.68 -48.32
C THR A 225 12.94 -22.94 -48.80
N SER A 226 13.42 -23.50 -49.91
CA SER A 226 12.96 -24.78 -50.44
C SER A 226 13.67 -26.01 -49.85
N ARG A 227 14.63 -25.83 -48.93
CA ARG A 227 15.42 -26.89 -48.30
C ARG A 227 15.22 -26.88 -46.79
N THR A 228 15.32 -28.04 -46.17
CA THR A 228 15.33 -28.15 -44.69
C THR A 228 16.55 -27.43 -44.13
N LEU A 229 16.37 -26.61 -43.14
CA LEU A 229 17.45 -26.03 -42.36
C LEU A 229 17.94 -27.05 -41.34
N GLN A 230 19.25 -27.34 -41.38
CA GLN A 230 19.90 -28.29 -40.48
C GLN A 230 21.13 -27.64 -39.86
N ALA A 231 21.51 -28.09 -38.67
CA ALA A 231 22.69 -27.66 -37.94
C ALA A 231 22.83 -26.10 -37.85
N ALA A 232 21.70 -25.40 -37.72
CA ALA A 232 21.67 -23.96 -37.58
C ALA A 232 21.61 -23.54 -36.09
N CYS A 233 22.19 -22.39 -35.79
CA CYS A 233 22.25 -21.83 -34.47
C CYS A 233 21.70 -20.37 -34.50
N VAL A 234 20.91 -20.03 -33.50
CA VAL A 234 20.43 -18.68 -33.25
C VAL A 234 21.30 -18.05 -32.17
N ASP A 235 22.00 -16.96 -32.48
CA ASP A 235 22.83 -16.20 -31.54
C ASP A 235 22.15 -14.82 -31.28
N PHE A 236 21.85 -14.55 -30.00
CA PHE A 236 21.22 -13.30 -29.58
C PHE A 236 22.21 -12.42 -28.83
N THR A 237 22.27 -11.15 -29.20
CA THR A 237 23.07 -10.11 -28.53
C THR A 237 22.23 -8.91 -28.17
N LEU A 238 22.67 -8.19 -27.14
CA LEU A 238 22.05 -6.94 -26.67
C LEU A 238 23.18 -5.93 -26.42
N GLU A 239 23.26 -4.92 -27.26
CA GLU A 239 24.39 -3.99 -27.30
C GLU A 239 23.92 -2.53 -27.39
N GLY A 240 24.67 -1.64 -26.75
CA GLY A 240 24.46 -0.19 -26.83
C GLY A 240 25.62 0.57 -26.20
N GLU A 241 25.88 1.79 -26.66
CA GLU A 241 27.00 2.63 -26.21
C GLU A 241 28.38 1.89 -26.25
N GLY A 242 28.55 0.97 -27.22
CA GLY A 242 29.78 0.16 -27.35
C GLY A 242 29.96 -0.92 -26.26
N ARG A 243 28.88 -1.30 -25.57
CA ARG A 243 28.90 -2.30 -24.49
C ARG A 243 27.86 -3.41 -24.70
N GLY A 244 28.22 -4.62 -24.29
CA GLY A 244 27.27 -5.73 -24.16
C GLY A 244 26.58 -5.72 -22.80
N TYR A 245 25.30 -6.07 -22.79
CA TYR A 245 24.46 -6.11 -21.57
C TYR A 245 24.12 -7.52 -21.12
N LEU A 246 24.59 -8.56 -21.82
CA LEU A 246 24.48 -9.95 -21.40
C LEU A 246 25.70 -10.35 -20.57
N VAL A 247 25.48 -11.20 -19.55
CA VAL A 247 26.59 -11.83 -18.79
C VAL A 247 27.28 -12.89 -19.63
N GLU A 248 26.50 -13.66 -20.38
CA GLU A 248 26.93 -14.71 -21.31
C GLU A 248 26.13 -14.66 -22.60
N GLY A 249 26.69 -15.09 -23.70
CA GLY A 249 25.99 -15.17 -24.98
C GLY A 249 24.76 -16.09 -24.89
N LEU A 250 23.67 -15.67 -25.52
CA LEU A 250 22.44 -16.44 -25.53
C LEU A 250 22.31 -17.14 -26.90
N LYS A 251 22.73 -18.42 -26.95
CA LYS A 251 22.72 -19.23 -28.14
C LYS A 251 21.74 -20.39 -28.03
N PHE A 252 21.07 -20.69 -29.14
CA PHE A 252 20.13 -21.80 -29.24
C PHE A 252 20.44 -22.63 -30.51
N GLU A 253 20.52 -23.92 -30.36
CA GLU A 253 20.50 -24.84 -31.50
C GLU A 253 19.09 -24.86 -32.08
N LEU A 254 19.00 -24.65 -33.40
CA LEU A 254 17.74 -24.73 -34.10
C LEU A 254 17.49 -26.22 -34.44
N PRO A 255 16.31 -26.78 -34.13
CA PRO A 255 15.95 -28.12 -34.62
C PRO A 255 15.90 -28.11 -36.15
N GLU A 256 15.91 -29.29 -36.77
CA GLU A 256 15.64 -29.40 -38.20
C GLU A 256 14.31 -28.73 -38.53
N LEU A 257 14.31 -27.81 -39.47
CA LEU A 257 13.14 -27.02 -39.83
C LEU A 257 12.80 -27.17 -41.29
N ALA A 258 11.73 -27.89 -41.60
CA ALA A 258 11.29 -28.14 -42.97
C ALA A 258 10.84 -26.84 -43.68
N PRO A 259 10.78 -26.80 -45.01
CA PRO A 259 10.26 -25.67 -45.76
C PRO A 259 8.87 -25.24 -45.27
N GLY A 260 8.70 -23.95 -44.98
CA GLY A 260 7.44 -23.36 -44.48
C GLY A 260 7.24 -23.44 -42.97
N GLU A 261 7.99 -24.25 -42.25
CA GLU A 261 7.88 -24.37 -40.79
C GLU A 261 8.44 -23.12 -40.05
N THR A 262 7.92 -22.93 -38.85
CA THR A 262 8.30 -21.81 -37.94
C THR A 262 8.71 -22.40 -36.60
N TRP A 263 9.86 -21.97 -36.11
CA TRP A 263 10.33 -22.21 -34.75
C TRP A 263 10.28 -20.94 -33.95
N THR A 264 9.79 -21.00 -32.69
CA THR A 264 9.69 -19.87 -31.78
C THR A 264 10.39 -20.21 -30.47
N LYS A 265 11.18 -19.27 -29.97
CA LYS A 265 11.89 -19.43 -28.71
C LYS A 265 11.80 -18.17 -27.87
N ARG A 266 11.43 -18.34 -26.59
CA ARG A 266 11.49 -17.26 -25.61
C ARG A 266 12.95 -16.92 -25.30
N LEU A 267 13.24 -15.63 -25.23
CA LEU A 267 14.55 -15.09 -24.91
C LEU A 267 14.61 -14.79 -23.41
N ASN A 268 15.36 -15.62 -22.68
CA ASN A 268 15.54 -15.52 -21.22
C ASN A 268 17.01 -15.17 -20.91
N PRO A 269 17.48 -13.95 -21.20
CA PRO A 269 18.89 -13.58 -21.04
C PRO A 269 19.27 -13.43 -19.57
N LEU A 270 20.50 -13.78 -19.25
CA LEU A 270 21.14 -13.37 -18.01
C LEU A 270 21.72 -11.96 -18.22
N LEU A 271 20.98 -10.97 -17.75
CA LEU A 271 21.37 -9.56 -17.91
C LEU A 271 22.46 -9.16 -16.93
N SER A 272 23.43 -8.38 -17.42
CA SER A 272 24.49 -7.81 -16.60
C SER A 272 23.94 -6.68 -15.73
N ARG A 273 24.46 -6.51 -14.50
CA ARG A 273 24.14 -5.37 -13.64
C ARG A 273 24.45 -4.00 -14.29
N LYS A 274 25.27 -3.96 -15.33
CA LYS A 274 25.52 -2.75 -16.13
C LYS A 274 24.27 -2.16 -16.77
N ILE A 275 23.18 -2.93 -16.86
CA ILE A 275 21.88 -2.48 -17.35
C ILE A 275 21.18 -1.53 -16.38
N VAL A 276 21.54 -1.56 -15.08
CA VAL A 276 20.97 -0.72 -14.03
C VAL A 276 21.59 0.66 -14.14
N THR A 277 20.83 1.61 -14.69
CA THR A 277 21.28 2.97 -15.01
C THR A 277 20.30 4.02 -14.50
N GLU A 278 20.80 5.23 -14.24
CA GLU A 278 20.00 6.39 -13.80
C GLU A 278 19.27 7.10 -14.95
N ARG A 279 19.53 6.71 -16.18
CA ARG A 279 18.91 7.25 -17.39
C ARG A 279 18.53 6.11 -18.32
N SER A 280 17.42 6.27 -19.02
CA SER A 280 17.00 5.32 -20.03
C SER A 280 17.97 5.30 -21.22
N LEU A 281 18.17 4.13 -21.79
CA LEU A 281 19.11 3.88 -22.89
C LEU A 281 18.38 3.24 -24.07
N GLU A 282 18.75 3.67 -25.28
CA GLU A 282 18.39 2.94 -26.49
C GLU A 282 19.49 1.94 -26.82
N VAL A 283 19.11 0.67 -26.97
CA VAL A 283 20.03 -0.42 -27.29
C VAL A 283 19.55 -1.22 -28.49
N THR A 284 20.46 -1.91 -29.13
CA THR A 284 20.15 -2.78 -30.26
C THR A 284 20.15 -4.24 -29.79
N ALA A 285 19.01 -4.88 -29.91
CA ALA A 285 18.86 -6.33 -29.85
C ALA A 285 19.12 -6.90 -31.26
N ALA A 286 20.04 -7.81 -31.36
CA ALA A 286 20.37 -8.44 -32.63
C ALA A 286 20.30 -9.97 -32.51
N VAL A 287 19.78 -10.59 -33.56
CA VAL A 287 19.80 -12.04 -33.74
C VAL A 287 20.49 -12.39 -35.02
N ARG A 288 21.35 -13.39 -34.97
CA ARG A 288 22.02 -14.00 -36.12
C ARG A 288 21.62 -15.46 -36.19
N LEU A 289 21.17 -15.90 -37.35
CA LEU A 289 20.94 -17.31 -37.69
C LEU A 289 22.10 -17.76 -38.51
N GLU A 290 22.88 -18.72 -38.01
CA GLU A 290 24.13 -19.19 -38.61
C GLU A 290 24.08 -20.71 -38.78
N ALA A 291 24.65 -21.21 -39.87
CA ALA A 291 24.92 -22.63 -40.04
C ALA A 291 26.44 -22.81 -40.25
N GLY A 292 27.13 -23.32 -39.24
CA GLY A 292 28.59 -23.32 -39.19
C GLY A 292 29.15 -21.90 -39.19
N GLN A 293 29.83 -21.51 -40.28
CA GLN A 293 30.37 -20.16 -40.47
C GLN A 293 29.51 -19.26 -41.39
N GLU A 294 28.44 -19.80 -41.95
CA GLU A 294 27.59 -19.08 -42.90
C GLU A 294 26.45 -18.35 -42.17
N LEU A 295 26.34 -17.03 -42.38
CA LEU A 295 25.22 -16.23 -41.93
C LEU A 295 24.02 -16.43 -42.87
N LEU A 296 22.99 -17.13 -42.40
CA LEU A 296 21.77 -17.41 -43.15
C LEU A 296 20.81 -16.23 -43.16
N ALA A 297 20.61 -15.62 -41.98
CA ALA A 297 19.73 -14.46 -41.80
C ALA A 297 20.11 -13.70 -40.53
N SER A 298 19.67 -12.45 -40.44
CA SER A 298 19.79 -11.65 -39.22
C SER A 298 18.61 -10.70 -39.08
N ALA A 299 18.28 -10.37 -37.85
CA ALA A 299 17.30 -9.33 -37.53
C ALA A 299 17.84 -8.45 -36.40
N THR A 300 17.53 -7.16 -36.46
CA THR A 300 17.87 -6.21 -35.42
C THR A 300 16.64 -5.42 -35.01
N ARG A 301 16.55 -5.07 -33.74
CA ARG A 301 15.48 -4.25 -33.20
C ARG A 301 16.05 -3.29 -32.17
N ALA A 302 15.72 -1.99 -32.29
CA ALA A 302 15.96 -1.03 -31.23
C ALA A 302 14.96 -1.28 -30.11
N ILE A 303 15.43 -1.32 -28.88
CA ILE A 303 14.61 -1.43 -27.69
C ILE A 303 15.09 -0.46 -26.63
N THR A 304 14.16 0.02 -25.82
CA THR A 304 14.47 0.91 -24.70
C THR A 304 14.75 0.11 -23.46
N ILE A 305 15.88 0.37 -22.80
CA ILE A 305 16.13 -0.01 -21.42
C ILE A 305 15.77 1.19 -20.58
N TYR A 306 14.66 1.08 -19.85
CA TYR A 306 14.26 2.13 -18.92
C TYR A 306 15.18 2.17 -17.71
N ASP A 307 15.44 3.38 -17.21
CA ASP A 307 16.19 3.58 -15.97
C ASP A 307 15.49 2.92 -14.76
N TYR A 308 16.21 2.74 -13.66
CA TYR A 308 15.72 1.91 -12.54
C TYR A 308 14.59 2.54 -11.73
N HIS A 309 14.22 3.79 -11.96
CA HIS A 309 13.05 4.41 -11.35
C HIS A 309 11.76 4.18 -12.15
N VAL A 310 11.88 3.85 -13.44
CA VAL A 310 10.70 3.71 -14.29
C VAL A 310 9.93 2.45 -13.95
N PHE A 311 8.63 2.62 -13.76
CA PHE A 311 7.69 1.60 -13.35
C PHE A 311 6.46 1.56 -14.27
N ASN A 312 5.84 0.39 -14.39
CA ASN A 312 4.60 0.19 -15.13
C ASN A 312 3.59 -0.56 -14.26
N TRP A 313 2.45 0.07 -14.02
CA TRP A 313 1.38 -0.43 -13.16
C TRP A 313 0.56 -1.60 -13.75
N GLN A 314 0.82 -2.08 -14.96
CA GLN A 314 0.13 -3.26 -15.54
C GLN A 314 0.26 -4.52 -14.65
N ASP A 315 1.37 -4.68 -13.93
CA ASP A 315 1.54 -5.68 -12.89
C ASP A 315 1.97 -4.98 -11.60
N PRO A 316 1.01 -4.57 -10.76
CA PRO A 316 1.31 -3.84 -9.53
C PRO A 316 2.24 -4.59 -8.56
N SER A 317 2.31 -5.93 -8.63
CA SER A 317 3.18 -6.72 -7.75
C SER A 317 4.67 -6.42 -7.94
N LYS A 318 5.05 -5.81 -9.07
CA LYS A 318 6.40 -5.32 -9.33
C LYS A 318 6.83 -4.18 -8.40
N VAL A 319 5.90 -3.47 -7.74
CA VAL A 319 6.22 -2.41 -6.78
C VAL A 319 7.14 -2.90 -5.66
N ALA A 320 7.08 -4.20 -5.34
CA ALA A 320 7.94 -4.81 -4.34
C ALA A 320 9.45 -4.67 -4.64
N VAL A 321 9.84 -4.42 -5.90
CA VAL A 321 11.24 -4.21 -6.29
C VAL A 321 11.81 -2.92 -5.70
N PHE A 322 10.95 -1.94 -5.44
CA PHE A 322 11.33 -0.63 -4.90
C PHE A 322 11.35 -0.63 -3.37
N VAL A 323 10.64 -1.55 -2.72
CA VAL A 323 10.67 -1.68 -1.26
C VAL A 323 11.98 -2.38 -0.86
N ASP A 324 12.89 -1.61 -0.27
CA ASP A 324 14.22 -2.07 0.10
C ASP A 324 14.47 -1.93 1.61
N SER A 325 14.27 -3.02 2.35
CA SER A 325 14.57 -3.11 3.78
C SER A 325 16.08 -3.12 4.07
N ASN A 326 16.92 -3.26 3.06
CA ASN A 326 18.39 -3.29 3.17
C ASN A 326 19.05 -1.97 2.79
N ASP A 327 18.29 -0.98 2.34
CA ASP A 327 18.81 0.36 2.06
C ASP A 327 19.54 0.92 3.28
N ALA A 328 20.75 1.44 3.07
CA ALA A 328 21.62 1.91 4.15
C ALA A 328 21.04 3.12 4.90
N ALA A 329 20.32 4.02 4.19
CA ALA A 329 19.68 5.18 4.79
C ALA A 329 18.46 4.77 5.61
N VAL A 330 17.67 3.83 5.10
CA VAL A 330 16.52 3.26 5.82
C VAL A 330 16.96 2.56 7.10
N LYS A 331 17.99 1.71 7.05
CA LYS A 331 18.53 1.05 8.25
C LYS A 331 19.01 2.05 9.29
N ALA A 332 19.80 3.03 8.89
CA ALA A 332 20.28 4.06 9.79
C ALA A 332 19.14 4.90 10.39
N PHE A 333 18.06 5.15 9.62
CA PHE A 333 16.86 5.82 10.12
C PHE A 333 16.17 4.96 11.18
N VAL A 334 15.93 3.68 10.89
CA VAL A 334 15.31 2.74 11.83
C VAL A 334 16.11 2.63 13.11
N ASP A 335 17.43 2.45 13.03
CA ASP A 335 18.33 2.38 14.19
C ASP A 335 18.24 3.64 15.06
N SER A 336 18.20 4.81 14.42
CA SER A 336 18.07 6.10 15.11
C SER A 336 16.71 6.24 15.83
N ALA A 337 15.61 5.84 15.18
CA ALA A 337 14.28 5.91 15.76
C ALA A 337 14.03 4.84 16.83
N TRP A 338 14.70 3.70 16.73
CA TRP A 338 14.50 2.54 17.61
C TRP A 338 14.74 2.85 19.09
N GLY A 339 15.75 3.68 19.41
CA GLY A 339 16.08 4.11 20.77
C GLY A 339 15.01 4.97 21.44
N HIS A 340 14.09 5.55 20.67
CA HIS A 340 13.00 6.43 21.14
C HIS A 340 11.67 5.70 21.30
N ARG A 341 11.65 4.39 21.08
CA ARG A 341 10.45 3.58 21.21
C ARG A 341 9.96 3.61 22.66
N PRO A 342 8.68 3.92 22.90
CA PRO A 342 8.09 3.83 24.23
C PRO A 342 8.27 2.46 24.85
N GLY A 343 8.61 2.42 26.13
CA GLY A 343 8.71 1.20 26.90
C GLY A 343 7.31 0.61 27.12
N VAL A 344 6.92 -0.33 26.29
CA VAL A 344 5.64 -1.05 26.44
C VAL A 344 5.97 -2.49 26.82
N SER A 345 5.20 -3.05 27.75
CA SER A 345 5.26 -4.47 28.02
C SER A 345 4.99 -5.24 26.71
N ARG A 346 5.82 -6.22 26.42
CA ARG A 346 5.79 -6.97 25.14
C ARG A 346 4.45 -7.66 24.87
N TYR A 347 3.60 -7.78 25.88
CA TYR A 347 2.36 -8.54 25.87
C TYR A 347 1.12 -7.69 26.10
N GLU A 348 1.28 -6.42 26.50
CA GLU A 348 0.16 -5.50 26.61
C GLU A 348 -0.24 -4.91 25.26
N PHE A 349 -1.51 -4.55 25.12
CA PHE A 349 -1.97 -3.76 23.99
C PHE A 349 -1.44 -2.30 24.10
N PRO A 350 -0.94 -1.73 23.04
CA PRO A 350 -0.72 -2.28 21.70
C PRO A 350 0.46 -3.27 21.67
N PRO A 351 0.42 -4.31 20.79
CA PRO A 351 1.53 -5.26 20.68
C PRO A 351 2.82 -4.56 20.24
N ALA A 352 3.97 -5.14 20.62
CA ALA A 352 5.29 -4.56 20.36
C ALA A 352 5.52 -4.22 18.87
N GLN A 353 4.98 -5.02 17.96
CA GLN A 353 5.02 -4.78 16.52
C GLN A 353 4.32 -3.47 16.15
N MET A 354 3.11 -3.23 16.67
CA MET A 354 2.37 -1.99 16.48
C MET A 354 3.06 -0.79 17.10
N VAL A 355 3.60 -0.94 18.34
CA VAL A 355 4.38 0.13 19.00
C VAL A 355 5.57 0.54 18.13
N THR A 356 6.27 -0.44 17.59
CA THR A 356 7.40 -0.19 16.69
C THR A 356 6.95 0.52 15.41
N ALA A 357 5.87 0.03 14.76
CA ALA A 357 5.34 0.64 13.55
C ALA A 357 4.91 2.09 13.78
N VAL A 358 4.12 2.35 14.83
CA VAL A 358 3.66 3.71 15.17
C VAL A 358 4.85 4.64 15.46
N THR A 359 5.87 4.15 16.18
CA THR A 359 7.08 4.93 16.46
C THR A 359 7.81 5.30 15.17
N LEU A 360 8.02 4.34 14.27
CA LEU A 360 8.72 4.57 13.01
C LEU A 360 7.95 5.51 12.07
N LEU A 361 6.64 5.35 11.97
CA LEU A 361 5.80 6.25 11.15
C LEU A 361 5.71 7.66 11.76
N SER A 362 5.67 7.80 13.09
CA SER A 362 5.79 9.09 13.76
C SER A 362 7.15 9.74 13.51
N ALA A 363 8.23 8.93 13.48
CA ALA A 363 9.56 9.42 13.13
C ALA A 363 9.64 9.95 11.69
N LEU A 364 8.98 9.29 10.74
CA LEU A 364 8.88 9.77 9.36
C LEU A 364 8.13 11.10 9.26
N ASN A 365 7.02 11.27 10.01
CA ASN A 365 6.33 12.55 10.11
C ASN A 365 7.24 13.63 10.70
N GLY A 366 7.94 13.33 11.79
CA GLY A 366 8.93 14.23 12.42
C GLY A 366 10.08 14.58 11.48
N HIS A 367 10.42 13.72 10.53
CA HIS A 367 11.45 13.97 9.50
C HIS A 367 11.01 15.03 8.46
N LYS A 368 9.73 15.39 8.44
CA LYS A 368 9.13 16.43 7.59
C LYS A 368 9.34 16.18 6.10
N ILE A 369 8.96 14.99 5.66
CA ILE A 369 8.84 14.69 4.23
C ILE A 369 7.71 15.56 3.68
N SER A 370 7.90 16.20 2.54
CA SER A 370 6.88 16.99 1.87
C SER A 370 6.26 16.19 0.72
N TYR A 371 4.95 16.16 0.64
CA TYR A 371 4.25 15.63 -0.53
C TYR A 371 4.51 16.51 -1.75
N LYS A 372 5.03 15.93 -2.80
CA LYS A 372 5.34 16.61 -4.04
C LYS A 372 4.93 15.72 -5.21
N PRO A 373 3.80 16.02 -5.87
CA PRO A 373 3.36 15.22 -7.00
C PRO A 373 4.36 15.32 -8.15
N ASP A 374 4.59 14.21 -8.82
CA ASP A 374 5.37 14.17 -10.03
C ASP A 374 4.70 14.98 -11.15
N ALA A 375 5.50 15.73 -11.93
CA ALA A 375 4.99 16.56 -13.00
C ALA A 375 4.33 15.76 -14.14
N ARG A 376 4.52 14.45 -14.17
CA ARG A 376 4.07 13.52 -15.21
C ARG A 376 3.38 12.28 -14.62
N THR A 377 2.78 12.40 -13.47
CA THR A 377 2.10 11.25 -12.87
C THR A 377 0.94 10.83 -13.73
N PRO A 378 0.87 9.57 -14.05
CA PRO A 378 -0.44 9.00 -14.09
C PRO A 378 -0.52 7.65 -13.39
N VAL A 379 -0.93 7.62 -12.17
CA VAL A 379 -1.75 6.51 -11.71
C VAL A 379 -3.15 6.59 -12.37
N SER A 380 -3.43 7.62 -13.15
CA SER A 380 -4.60 7.66 -14.02
C SER A 380 -4.33 6.81 -15.27
N VAL A 381 -4.51 5.49 -15.12
CA VAL A 381 -4.56 4.56 -16.24
C VAL A 381 -5.74 4.96 -17.13
N SER A 382 -5.48 5.72 -18.17
CA SER A 382 -6.34 5.70 -19.34
C SER A 382 -6.07 4.37 -20.04
N GLU A 383 -7.10 3.53 -20.12
CA GLU A 383 -7.04 2.28 -20.86
C GLU A 383 -6.38 2.52 -22.23
N GLY A 384 -5.23 1.89 -22.47
CA GLY A 384 -4.62 1.77 -23.79
C GLY A 384 -3.34 2.51 -24.09
N THR A 385 -2.73 3.26 -23.16
CA THR A 385 -1.37 3.81 -23.33
C THR A 385 -0.40 3.23 -22.31
N GLU A 386 0.80 2.84 -22.74
CA GLU A 386 1.92 2.45 -21.87
C GLU A 386 2.36 3.69 -21.07
N THR A 387 1.61 4.03 -20.02
CA THR A 387 2.00 5.10 -19.11
C THR A 387 3.01 4.54 -18.13
N SER A 388 4.25 4.97 -18.26
CA SER A 388 5.31 4.68 -17.29
C SER A 388 5.28 5.72 -16.20
N ASP A 389 5.37 5.27 -14.95
CA ASP A 389 5.52 6.06 -13.75
C ASP A 389 6.98 6.06 -13.28
N ARG A 390 7.33 6.86 -12.27
CA ARG A 390 8.66 6.90 -11.68
C ARG A 390 8.54 6.79 -10.17
N ILE A 391 9.18 5.77 -9.62
CA ILE A 391 9.23 5.53 -8.17
C ILE A 391 10.66 5.76 -7.68
N ASN A 392 10.83 6.66 -6.72
CA ASN A 392 12.10 6.87 -6.04
C ASN A 392 12.39 5.73 -5.06
N TYR A 393 13.64 5.35 -4.95
CA TYR A 393 14.05 4.40 -3.92
C TYR A 393 13.94 5.02 -2.53
N PRO A 394 13.68 4.20 -1.48
CA PRO A 394 13.34 4.72 -0.14
C PRO A 394 14.42 5.62 0.45
N GLY A 395 15.71 5.29 0.24
CA GLY A 395 16.81 6.14 0.66
C GLY A 395 16.84 7.50 -0.03
N GLU A 396 16.44 7.57 -1.30
CA GLU A 396 16.36 8.83 -2.04
C GLU A 396 15.24 9.71 -1.52
N THR A 397 14.03 9.16 -1.33
CA THR A 397 12.87 9.87 -0.78
C THR A 397 13.19 10.40 0.62
N LEU A 398 13.82 9.57 1.45
CA LEU A 398 14.24 9.92 2.80
C LEU A 398 15.22 11.10 2.81
N LEU A 399 16.18 11.12 1.89
CA LEU A 399 17.21 12.15 1.80
C LEU A 399 16.71 13.44 1.15
N ARG A 400 15.92 13.32 0.11
CA ARG A 400 15.29 14.47 -0.57
C ARG A 400 14.20 15.10 0.30
N ARG A 401 13.66 14.38 1.26
CA ARG A 401 12.50 14.76 2.09
C ARG A 401 11.31 15.18 1.26
N SER A 402 11.12 14.55 0.15
CA SER A 402 9.98 14.80 -0.74
C SER A 402 9.72 13.60 -1.65
N GLY A 403 8.45 13.38 -1.94
CA GLY A 403 7.98 12.34 -2.85
C GLY A 403 6.47 12.45 -3.03
N ASP A 404 5.93 11.70 -3.97
CA ASP A 404 4.49 11.57 -4.16
C ASP A 404 3.91 10.35 -3.41
N CYS A 405 2.74 9.84 -3.82
CA CYS A 405 2.05 8.81 -3.05
C CYS A 405 2.80 7.48 -3.03
N ASP A 406 3.35 7.03 -4.17
CA ASP A 406 4.07 5.76 -4.26
C ASP A 406 5.46 5.83 -3.63
N ASP A 407 6.17 6.94 -3.78
CA ASP A 407 7.44 7.22 -3.12
C ASP A 407 7.33 7.10 -1.60
N ILE A 408 6.31 7.74 -1.02
CA ILE A 408 6.10 7.76 0.43
C ILE A 408 5.63 6.39 0.92
N VAL A 409 4.77 5.70 0.17
CA VAL A 409 4.32 4.34 0.48
C VAL A 409 5.49 3.36 0.45
N VAL A 410 6.34 3.41 -0.59
CA VAL A 410 7.54 2.58 -0.71
C VAL A 410 8.51 2.83 0.44
N LEU A 411 8.71 4.10 0.82
CA LEU A 411 9.54 4.45 1.98
C LEU A 411 8.96 3.88 3.28
N CYS A 412 7.66 4.09 3.54
CA CYS A 412 7.00 3.57 4.76
C CYS A 412 7.10 2.04 4.83
N CYS A 413 6.81 1.34 3.72
CA CYS A 413 6.98 -0.11 3.65
C CYS A 413 8.42 -0.53 3.94
N SER A 414 9.41 0.14 3.34
CA SER A 414 10.83 -0.20 3.53
C SER A 414 11.28 -0.02 4.97
N VAL A 415 10.85 1.06 5.62
CA VAL A 415 11.15 1.35 7.04
C VAL A 415 10.53 0.27 7.95
N LEU A 416 9.29 -0.12 7.71
CA LEU A 416 8.62 -1.15 8.52
C LEU A 416 9.18 -2.55 8.25
N GLU A 417 9.45 -2.91 6.99
CA GLU A 417 10.08 -4.19 6.65
C GLU A 417 11.52 -4.30 7.20
N ALA A 418 12.26 -3.18 7.31
CA ALA A 418 13.58 -3.15 7.95
C ALA A 418 13.51 -3.42 9.47
N ALA A 419 12.34 -3.19 10.09
CA ALA A 419 12.03 -3.53 11.47
C ALA A 419 11.31 -4.89 11.61
N ASP A 420 11.33 -5.71 10.55
CA ASP A 420 10.66 -7.03 10.45
C ASP A 420 9.13 -6.98 10.59
N ILE A 421 8.50 -5.87 10.26
CA ILE A 421 7.04 -5.71 10.24
C ILE A 421 6.52 -5.93 8.83
N PRO A 422 5.67 -6.95 8.59
CA PRO A 422 5.12 -7.23 7.27
C PRO A 422 4.25 -6.08 6.76
N THR A 423 4.45 -5.70 5.50
CA THR A 423 3.73 -4.62 4.86
C THR A 423 3.05 -5.05 3.56
N ALA A 424 2.05 -4.29 3.16
CA ALA A 424 1.40 -4.44 1.86
C ALA A 424 1.09 -3.07 1.25
N VAL A 425 1.17 -3.00 -0.08
CA VAL A 425 0.71 -1.86 -0.88
C VAL A 425 -0.70 -2.16 -1.36
N VAL A 426 -1.60 -1.21 -1.22
CA VAL A 426 -2.98 -1.28 -1.71
C VAL A 426 -3.10 -0.31 -2.87
N VAL A 427 -3.50 -0.82 -4.02
CA VAL A 427 -3.51 -0.07 -5.27
C VAL A 427 -4.92 0.37 -5.62
N GLY A 428 -5.15 1.68 -5.63
CA GLY A 428 -6.38 2.30 -6.10
C GLY A 428 -6.28 2.81 -7.55
N PRO A 429 -7.37 3.28 -8.14
CA PRO A 429 -7.39 3.72 -9.54
C PRO A 429 -6.45 4.90 -9.87
N SER A 430 -6.13 5.74 -8.88
CA SER A 430 -5.30 6.93 -9.05
C SER A 430 -4.45 7.23 -7.82
N HIS A 431 -4.32 6.27 -6.91
CA HIS A 431 -3.66 6.48 -5.64
C HIS A 431 -3.23 5.16 -5.04
N VAL A 432 -2.17 5.18 -4.27
CA VAL A 432 -1.70 4.03 -3.50
C VAL A 432 -1.66 4.38 -2.01
N ILE A 433 -2.06 3.41 -1.19
CA ILE A 433 -1.90 3.45 0.25
C ILE A 433 -1.14 2.21 0.71
N MET A 434 -0.74 2.18 1.96
CA MET A 434 -0.13 1.00 2.54
C MET A 434 -0.97 0.42 3.67
N MET A 435 -0.66 -0.80 4.06
CA MET A 435 -1.07 -1.36 5.34
C MET A 435 0.05 -2.22 5.92
N PHE A 436 0.04 -2.36 7.25
CA PHE A 436 1.00 -3.22 7.95
C PHE A 436 0.31 -4.19 8.90
N ASP A 437 0.93 -5.35 9.12
CA ASP A 437 0.47 -6.33 10.10
C ASP A 437 0.61 -5.77 11.51
N SER A 438 -0.49 -5.70 12.24
CA SER A 438 -0.52 -5.19 13.63
C SER A 438 0.15 -6.10 14.66
N GLY A 439 0.44 -7.35 14.30
CA GLY A 439 0.83 -8.39 15.24
C GLY A 439 -0.36 -9.14 15.85
N LEU A 440 -1.61 -8.73 15.57
CA LEU A 440 -2.83 -9.33 16.10
C LEU A 440 -3.45 -10.32 15.10
N SER A 441 -4.05 -11.40 15.61
CA SER A 441 -4.84 -12.33 14.80
C SER A 441 -6.24 -11.77 14.59
N ALA A 442 -6.80 -11.95 13.39
CA ALA A 442 -8.23 -11.76 13.18
C ALA A 442 -8.99 -12.82 13.99
N ILE A 443 -9.93 -12.41 14.83
CA ILE A 443 -10.80 -13.34 15.56
C ILE A 443 -11.81 -13.86 14.55
N PRO A 444 -11.89 -15.20 14.32
CA PRO A 444 -12.89 -15.74 13.41
C PRO A 444 -14.29 -15.40 13.91
N ALA A 445 -15.16 -14.90 13.04
CA ALA A 445 -16.57 -14.64 13.34
C ALA A 445 -17.35 -15.87 13.83
N SER A 446 -16.76 -17.06 13.69
CA SER A 446 -17.32 -18.36 14.11
C SER A 446 -16.99 -18.78 15.53
N ALA A 447 -16.17 -18.05 16.28
CA ALA A 447 -15.98 -18.27 17.70
C ALA A 447 -17.18 -17.64 18.45
N GLY A 448 -18.32 -18.27 18.34
CA GLY A 448 -19.70 -17.84 18.62
C GLY A 448 -20.05 -17.19 19.94
N GLU A 449 -19.12 -16.61 20.68
CA GLU A 449 -19.36 -16.00 21.99
C GLU A 449 -18.64 -14.66 22.21
N VAL A 450 -17.82 -14.22 21.26
CA VAL A 450 -17.18 -12.92 21.30
C VAL A 450 -17.75 -12.09 20.17
N PRO A 451 -18.28 -10.89 20.41
CA PRO A 451 -18.70 -9.98 19.33
C PRO A 451 -17.54 -9.87 18.33
N GLY A 452 -17.80 -10.21 17.06
CA GLY A 452 -16.76 -10.45 16.05
C GLY A 452 -15.86 -9.26 15.70
N ASN A 453 -16.05 -8.11 16.35
CA ASN A 453 -15.28 -6.90 16.10
C ASN A 453 -14.93 -6.17 17.40
N LEU A 454 -13.93 -6.72 18.10
CA LEU A 454 -13.28 -6.02 19.22
C LEU A 454 -12.70 -4.64 18.83
N PHE A 455 -12.48 -4.44 17.54
CA PHE A 455 -12.01 -3.20 16.96
C PHE A 455 -13.05 -2.76 15.95
N SER A 456 -13.54 -1.52 16.04
CA SER A 456 -14.61 -1.04 15.16
C SER A 456 -14.39 -1.49 13.73
N GLU A 457 -15.47 -1.90 13.07
CA GLU A 457 -15.44 -2.41 11.69
C GLU A 457 -14.75 -1.46 10.69
N GLU A 458 -14.41 -0.26 11.08
CA GLU A 458 -13.88 0.77 10.17
C GLU A 458 -12.37 0.94 10.23
N SER A 459 -11.72 0.61 11.35
CA SER A 459 -10.33 1.03 11.62
C SER A 459 -9.25 0.00 11.29
N TRP A 460 -9.62 -1.25 11.05
CA TRP A 460 -8.73 -2.38 10.82
C TRP A 460 -9.19 -3.18 9.61
N VAL A 461 -8.25 -3.80 8.93
CA VAL A 461 -8.52 -4.70 7.80
C VAL A 461 -8.19 -6.12 8.22
N ALA A 462 -9.16 -7.03 8.09
CA ALA A 462 -8.91 -8.46 8.23
C ALA A 462 -8.35 -9.02 6.92
N HIS A 463 -7.09 -9.47 6.93
CA HIS A 463 -6.45 -10.04 5.75
C HIS A 463 -5.64 -11.28 6.13
N LYS A 464 -5.93 -12.41 5.49
CA LYS A 464 -5.29 -13.72 5.73
C LYS A 464 -5.18 -14.12 7.20
N GLY A 465 -6.26 -13.92 7.95
CA GLY A 465 -6.32 -14.30 9.37
C GLY A 465 -5.55 -13.39 10.33
N ARG A 466 -5.05 -12.26 9.85
CA ARG A 466 -4.35 -11.23 10.63
C ARG A 466 -5.09 -9.90 10.55
N LEU A 467 -4.94 -9.07 11.57
CA LEU A 467 -5.43 -7.70 11.56
C LEU A 467 -4.34 -6.77 11.04
N TRP A 468 -4.66 -6.07 9.97
CA TRP A 468 -3.76 -5.10 9.33
C TRP A 468 -4.25 -3.69 9.58
N ILE A 469 -3.32 -2.76 9.74
CA ILE A 469 -3.61 -1.33 9.91
C ILE A 469 -3.39 -0.64 8.58
N PRO A 470 -4.45 -0.10 7.96
CA PRO A 470 -4.33 0.70 6.75
C PRO A 470 -3.80 2.09 7.09
N VAL A 471 -2.92 2.64 6.24
CA VAL A 471 -2.27 3.94 6.43
C VAL A 471 -2.28 4.72 5.13
N GLU A 472 -2.87 5.90 5.15
CA GLU A 472 -2.76 6.91 4.10
C GLU A 472 -1.42 7.64 4.27
N ALA A 473 -0.37 7.10 3.64
CA ALA A 473 1.01 7.53 3.88
C ALA A 473 1.25 9.01 3.54
N THR A 474 0.48 9.60 2.62
CA THR A 474 0.60 11.02 2.26
C THR A 474 0.21 11.97 3.40
N GLU A 475 -0.61 11.52 4.36
CA GLU A 475 -0.91 12.30 5.57
C GLU A 475 0.30 12.43 6.49
N LEU A 476 1.25 11.49 6.46
CA LEU A 476 2.52 11.62 7.19
C LEU A 476 3.41 12.74 6.64
N ALA A 477 3.21 13.11 5.38
CA ALA A 477 3.92 14.18 4.71
C ALA A 477 3.28 15.58 4.89
N ARG A 478 2.15 15.66 5.59
CA ARG A 478 1.46 16.94 5.86
C ARG A 478 1.96 17.61 7.14
N PRO A 479 2.06 18.95 7.19
CA PRO A 479 2.54 19.67 8.38
C PRO A 479 1.74 19.41 9.66
N ALA A 480 0.42 19.22 9.54
CA ALA A 480 -0.49 18.87 10.63
C ALA A 480 -0.91 17.39 10.61
N GLY A 481 -0.16 16.57 9.87
CA GLY A 481 -0.40 15.14 9.75
C GLY A 481 0.14 14.36 10.96
N GLY A 482 0.35 13.08 10.74
CA GLY A 482 0.89 12.15 11.74
C GLY A 482 0.20 10.80 11.64
N PHE A 483 0.65 9.83 12.42
CA PHE A 483 0.13 8.46 12.34
C PHE A 483 -1.40 8.39 12.50
N THR A 484 -1.95 9.10 13.49
CA THR A 484 -3.41 9.06 13.77
C THR A 484 -4.23 9.61 12.60
N ALA A 485 -3.77 10.69 11.97
CA ALA A 485 -4.43 11.25 10.78
C ALA A 485 -4.32 10.31 9.58
N ALA A 486 -3.15 9.72 9.36
CA ALA A 486 -2.88 8.76 8.29
C ALA A 486 -3.73 7.49 8.44
N TRP A 487 -3.88 6.99 9.65
CA TRP A 487 -4.73 5.86 9.97
C TRP A 487 -6.21 6.17 9.71
N ALA A 488 -6.73 7.26 10.29
CA ALA A 488 -8.13 7.67 10.11
C ALA A 488 -8.48 7.95 8.64
N ALA A 489 -7.58 8.56 7.87
CA ALA A 489 -7.79 8.83 6.45
C ALA A 489 -7.88 7.55 5.61
N ALA A 490 -7.23 6.47 6.05
CA ALA A 490 -7.23 5.20 5.34
C ALA A 490 -8.50 4.35 5.55
N TRP A 491 -9.34 4.64 6.57
CA TRP A 491 -10.55 3.86 6.86
C TRP A 491 -11.55 3.81 5.70
N ARG A 492 -11.59 4.86 4.89
CA ARG A 492 -12.43 4.94 3.70
C ARG A 492 -12.20 3.81 2.70
N TYR A 493 -11.02 3.21 2.70
CA TYR A 493 -10.64 2.14 1.76
C TYR A 493 -10.96 0.72 2.28
N LYS A 494 -11.29 0.57 3.57
CA LYS A 494 -11.48 -0.74 4.21
C LYS A 494 -12.43 -1.65 3.42
N LYS A 495 -13.64 -1.16 3.10
CA LYS A 495 -14.64 -1.98 2.40
C LYS A 495 -14.14 -2.46 1.05
N GLN A 496 -13.45 -1.61 0.30
CA GLN A 496 -12.91 -1.94 -1.02
C GLN A 496 -11.71 -2.91 -0.92
N ILE A 497 -10.92 -2.82 0.16
CA ILE A 497 -9.84 -3.78 0.42
C ILE A 497 -10.41 -5.16 0.76
N GLU A 498 -11.38 -5.23 1.68
CA GLU A 498 -11.96 -6.50 2.15
C GLU A 498 -12.83 -7.18 1.08
N SER A 499 -13.47 -6.41 0.21
CA SER A 499 -14.21 -6.95 -0.96
C SER A 499 -13.29 -7.43 -2.10
N GLY A 500 -11.99 -7.11 -2.05
CA GLY A 500 -11.05 -7.40 -3.12
C GLY A 500 -11.15 -6.46 -4.33
N GLU A 501 -11.92 -5.36 -4.23
CA GLU A 501 -11.99 -4.33 -5.27
C GLU A 501 -10.63 -3.62 -5.44
N LEU A 502 -9.92 -3.37 -4.34
CA LEU A 502 -8.56 -2.84 -4.37
C LEU A 502 -7.53 -3.98 -4.21
N PRO A 503 -6.63 -4.16 -5.19
CA PRO A 503 -5.56 -5.13 -5.10
C PRO A 503 -4.63 -4.87 -3.90
N VAL A 504 -4.37 -5.93 -3.13
CA VAL A 504 -3.43 -5.93 -2.01
C VAL A 504 -2.16 -6.67 -2.41
N ILE A 505 -1.04 -5.98 -2.39
CA ILE A 505 0.27 -6.49 -2.76
C ILE A 505 1.10 -6.65 -1.48
N GLU A 506 1.12 -7.84 -0.89
CA GLU A 506 2.02 -8.12 0.22
C GLU A 506 3.47 -8.09 -0.25
N ILE A 507 4.28 -7.25 0.37
CA ILE A 507 5.67 -7.02 -0.07
C ILE A 507 6.50 -8.29 -0.01
N ARG A 508 6.39 -9.08 1.06
CA ARG A 508 7.15 -10.33 1.20
C ARG A 508 6.76 -11.39 0.16
N GLU A 509 5.51 -11.42 -0.29
CA GLU A 509 5.09 -12.26 -1.41
C GLU A 509 5.60 -11.70 -2.75
N GLY A 510 5.60 -10.38 -2.90
CA GLY A 510 6.20 -9.70 -4.05
C GLY A 510 7.69 -10.04 -4.21
N TRP A 511 8.45 -10.04 -3.13
CA TRP A 511 9.89 -10.38 -3.14
C TRP A 511 10.22 -11.80 -3.57
N LYS A 512 9.29 -12.73 -3.46
CA LYS A 512 9.46 -14.09 -3.99
C LYS A 512 9.56 -14.10 -5.52
N ARG A 513 8.90 -13.14 -6.18
CA ARG A 513 8.84 -13.02 -7.65
C ARG A 513 9.77 -11.93 -8.19
N TYR A 514 9.94 -10.85 -7.44
CA TYR A 514 10.65 -9.63 -7.84
C TYR A 514 11.60 -9.22 -6.72
N LYS A 515 12.87 -9.58 -6.87
CA LYS A 515 13.88 -9.25 -5.86
C LYS A 515 14.15 -7.75 -5.83
N PRO A 516 14.27 -7.14 -4.64
CA PRO A 516 14.61 -5.73 -4.52
C PRO A 516 15.90 -5.41 -5.25
N LEU A 517 15.93 -4.26 -5.89
CA LEU A 517 17.15 -3.68 -6.39
C LEU A 517 17.75 -2.80 -5.28
N HIS A 518 19.05 -2.88 -5.10
CA HIS A 518 19.79 -2.06 -4.14
C HIS A 518 20.69 -1.08 -4.92
N PRO A 519 20.20 0.12 -5.30
CA PRO A 519 21.04 1.13 -5.89
C PRO A 519 22.10 1.56 -4.88
N PRO A 520 23.36 1.80 -5.29
CA PRO A 520 24.37 2.28 -4.36
C PRO A 520 23.98 3.70 -3.91
N PRO A 521 23.92 3.96 -2.58
CA PRO A 521 23.64 5.30 -2.10
C PRO A 521 24.77 6.26 -2.50
N PRO A 522 24.47 7.54 -2.76
CA PRO A 522 25.48 8.54 -3.02
C PRO A 522 26.53 8.60 -1.89
N ALA A 523 27.80 8.81 -2.23
CA ALA A 523 28.91 8.72 -1.26
C ALA A 523 28.82 9.75 -0.11
N ASP A 524 28.29 10.95 -0.40
CA ASP A 524 28.04 12.01 0.59
C ASP A 524 26.94 11.65 1.59
N VAL A 525 26.00 10.82 1.17
CA VAL A 525 24.90 10.30 1.98
C VAL A 525 25.41 9.34 3.04
N LEU A 526 26.26 8.39 2.65
CA LEU A 526 26.87 7.45 3.60
C LEU A 526 27.69 8.20 4.67
N ALA A 527 28.35 9.31 4.30
CA ALA A 527 29.07 10.14 5.26
C ALA A 527 28.11 10.81 6.27
N LYS A 528 26.99 11.38 5.82
CA LYS A 528 25.97 12.02 6.67
C LYS A 528 25.26 11.01 7.58
N ILE A 529 24.96 9.81 7.06
CA ILE A 529 24.41 8.71 7.85
C ILE A 529 25.33 8.34 9.01
N ARG A 530 26.63 8.18 8.74
CA ARG A 530 27.63 7.84 9.78
C ARG A 530 27.78 8.92 10.83
N GLN A 531 27.53 10.18 10.51
CA GLN A 531 27.59 11.31 11.44
C GLN A 531 26.34 11.45 12.32
N GLY A 532 25.27 10.68 12.09
CA GLY A 532 24.04 10.75 12.89
C GLY A 532 23.26 12.07 12.79
N SER A 533 23.69 12.98 11.91
CA SER A 533 23.16 14.35 11.83
C SER A 533 21.92 14.51 10.96
N LEU A 534 21.45 13.42 10.35
CA LEU A 534 20.37 13.47 9.37
C LEU A 534 18.97 13.46 9.97
N TRP A 535 18.82 12.99 11.22
CA TRP A 535 17.51 12.70 11.78
C TRP A 535 17.21 13.62 12.96
N ARG A 536 16.02 14.22 12.95
CA ARG A 536 15.52 15.01 14.06
C ARG A 536 14.85 14.08 15.07
N GLN A 537 15.40 14.01 16.29
CA GLN A 537 14.94 13.07 17.32
C GLN A 537 14.15 13.75 18.45
N GLU A 538 14.14 15.09 18.50
CA GLU A 538 13.45 15.84 19.55
C GLU A 538 11.95 15.65 19.47
N GLY A 539 11.34 15.23 20.58
CA GLY A 539 9.88 15.07 20.70
C GLY A 539 9.32 13.76 20.15
N LEU A 540 10.11 12.92 19.47
CA LEU A 540 9.65 11.68 18.85
C LEU A 540 8.98 10.72 19.83
N ALA A 541 9.56 10.50 21.01
CA ALA A 541 8.98 9.60 22.01
C ALA A 541 7.59 10.11 22.47
N ALA A 542 7.45 11.41 22.72
CA ALA A 542 6.18 12.01 23.12
C ALA A 542 5.11 11.93 22.03
N GLU A 543 5.51 12.12 20.76
CA GLU A 543 4.60 11.99 19.61
C GLU A 543 4.14 10.55 19.44
N ALA A 544 5.06 9.58 19.49
CA ALA A 544 4.73 8.16 19.41
C ALA A 544 3.82 7.72 20.57
N GLU A 545 4.10 8.17 21.81
CA GLU A 545 3.25 7.92 22.97
C GLU A 545 1.85 8.52 22.81
N ALA A 546 1.75 9.74 22.27
CA ALA A 546 0.48 10.36 22.01
C ALA A 546 -0.35 9.57 20.98
N ALA A 547 0.27 9.13 19.87
CA ALA A 547 -0.36 8.30 18.87
C ALA A 547 -0.80 6.94 19.43
N LEU A 548 0.05 6.29 20.24
CA LEU A 548 -0.27 5.02 20.89
C LEU A 548 -1.39 5.15 21.93
N ARG A 549 -1.46 6.26 22.65
CA ARG A 549 -2.61 6.56 23.54
C ARG A 549 -3.92 6.61 22.75
N VAL A 550 -3.94 7.26 21.60
CA VAL A 550 -5.13 7.29 20.73
C VAL A 550 -5.53 5.90 20.29
N VAL A 551 -4.56 5.08 19.83
CA VAL A 551 -4.80 3.67 19.45
C VAL A 551 -5.35 2.87 20.61
N LYS A 552 -4.77 3.02 21.81
CA LYS A 552 -5.21 2.31 23.02
C LYS A 552 -6.61 2.74 23.47
N THR A 553 -6.89 4.05 23.49
CA THR A 553 -8.21 4.58 23.83
C THR A 553 -9.27 4.07 22.87
N PHE A 554 -8.99 4.14 21.56
CA PHE A 554 -9.92 3.69 20.54
C PHE A 554 -10.27 2.21 20.67
N ALA A 555 -9.26 1.35 20.91
CA ALA A 555 -9.48 -0.07 21.13
C ALA A 555 -10.20 -0.34 22.47
N GLY A 556 -9.88 0.41 23.52
CA GLY A 556 -10.52 0.33 24.85
C GLY A 556 -12.00 0.71 24.81
N ASP A 557 -12.36 1.77 24.07
CA ASP A 557 -13.75 2.20 23.90
C ASP A 557 -14.58 1.12 23.18
N ASN A 558 -14.03 0.46 22.18
CA ASN A 558 -14.71 -0.64 21.49
C ASN A 558 -14.86 -1.88 22.39
N LEU A 559 -13.83 -2.21 23.17
CA LEU A 559 -13.92 -3.28 24.18
C LEU A 559 -14.98 -2.97 25.24
N GLN A 560 -15.03 -1.73 25.72
CA GLN A 560 -16.04 -1.31 26.69
C GLN A 560 -17.45 -1.40 26.11
N ALA A 561 -17.65 -1.01 24.85
CA ALA A 561 -18.93 -1.18 24.17
C ALA A 561 -19.34 -2.68 24.07
N ALA A 562 -18.38 -3.58 23.78
CA ALA A 562 -18.62 -5.01 23.76
C ALA A 562 -18.97 -5.56 25.17
N VAL A 563 -18.30 -5.08 26.23
CA VAL A 563 -18.64 -5.41 27.62
C VAL A 563 -20.03 -4.92 27.98
N ASP A 564 -20.41 -3.70 27.56
CA ASP A 564 -21.74 -3.14 27.81
C ASP A 564 -22.85 -3.91 27.06
N GLU A 565 -22.51 -4.53 25.95
CA GLU A 565 -23.41 -5.47 25.28
C GLU A 565 -23.55 -6.77 26.06
N LEU A 566 -22.47 -7.34 26.60
CA LEU A 566 -22.51 -8.51 27.46
C LEU A 566 -23.39 -8.29 28.71
N LYS A 567 -23.37 -7.09 29.32
CA LYS A 567 -24.22 -6.72 30.45
C LYS A 567 -25.71 -6.84 30.15
N ARG A 568 -26.12 -6.87 28.89
CA ARG A 568 -27.51 -7.09 28.49
C ARG A 568 -27.91 -8.56 28.45
N SER A 569 -26.95 -9.49 28.38
CA SER A 569 -27.18 -10.92 28.21
C SER A 569 -26.73 -11.76 29.37
N CYS A 570 -25.83 -11.28 30.24
CA CYS A 570 -25.32 -12.00 31.41
C CYS A 570 -24.97 -11.02 32.56
N ASP A 571 -24.84 -11.53 33.78
CA ASP A 571 -24.50 -10.77 34.97
C ASP A 571 -23.54 -11.54 35.89
N GLY A 572 -23.17 -10.93 37.01
CA GLY A 572 -22.37 -11.56 38.06
C GLY A 572 -21.05 -12.15 37.58
N LEU A 573 -20.76 -13.39 37.99
CA LEU A 573 -19.50 -14.08 37.70
C LEU A 573 -19.36 -14.40 36.19
N GLU A 574 -20.46 -14.72 35.51
CA GLU A 574 -20.46 -14.98 34.08
C GLU A 574 -20.06 -13.73 33.28
N LEU A 575 -20.61 -12.58 33.62
CA LEU A 575 -20.22 -11.30 33.02
C LEU A 575 -18.73 -11.01 33.27
N ALA A 576 -18.23 -11.22 34.47
CA ALA A 576 -16.85 -11.02 34.82
C ALA A 576 -15.93 -11.93 33.99
N GLN A 577 -16.25 -13.21 33.88
CA GLN A 577 -15.49 -14.18 33.10
C GLN A 577 -15.45 -13.81 31.61
N ARG A 578 -16.61 -13.55 31.00
CA ARG A 578 -16.69 -13.18 29.57
C ARG A 578 -15.99 -11.88 29.29
N SER A 579 -16.15 -10.86 30.14
CA SER A 579 -15.48 -9.57 30.00
C SER A 579 -13.96 -9.70 30.16
N SER A 580 -13.49 -10.46 31.15
CA SER A 580 -12.05 -10.68 31.34
C SER A 580 -11.42 -11.43 30.16
N LEU A 581 -12.16 -12.39 29.59
CA LEU A 581 -11.72 -13.11 28.39
C LEU A 581 -11.56 -12.15 27.20
N LEU A 582 -12.52 -11.23 27.00
CA LEU A 582 -12.42 -10.19 25.97
C LEU A 582 -11.16 -9.32 26.14
N TYR A 583 -10.94 -8.79 27.35
CA TYR A 583 -9.76 -7.99 27.65
C TYR A 583 -8.46 -8.78 27.46
N THR A 584 -8.42 -10.04 27.94
CA THR A 584 -7.24 -10.91 27.84
C THR A 584 -6.91 -11.26 26.38
N GLN A 585 -7.92 -11.59 25.57
CA GLN A 585 -7.75 -11.87 24.14
C GLN A 585 -7.24 -10.67 23.35
N ALA A 586 -7.65 -9.47 23.76
CA ALA A 586 -7.22 -8.23 23.15
C ALA A 586 -5.86 -7.71 23.66
N GLY A 587 -5.25 -8.36 24.67
CA GLY A 587 -3.99 -7.91 25.28
C GLY A 587 -4.14 -6.79 26.31
N PHE A 588 -5.34 -6.56 26.83
CA PHE A 588 -5.63 -5.60 27.90
C PHE A 588 -5.57 -6.29 29.26
N TYR A 589 -4.42 -6.85 29.59
CA TYR A 589 -4.27 -7.71 30.78
C TYR A 589 -4.43 -6.97 32.09
N ARG A 590 -4.07 -5.68 32.18
CA ARG A 590 -4.24 -4.87 33.38
C ARG A 590 -5.71 -4.60 33.66
N GLU A 591 -6.47 -4.33 32.61
CA GLU A 591 -7.91 -4.12 32.68
C GLU A 591 -8.63 -5.44 33.08
N ALA A 592 -8.21 -6.57 32.49
CA ALA A 592 -8.67 -7.89 32.89
C ALA A 592 -8.35 -8.19 34.36
N THR A 593 -7.11 -7.91 34.79
CA THR A 593 -6.66 -8.07 36.17
C THR A 593 -7.52 -7.24 37.13
N ALA A 594 -7.68 -5.94 36.86
CA ALA A 594 -8.43 -5.04 37.72
C ALA A 594 -9.90 -5.46 37.85
N LEU A 595 -10.54 -5.85 36.74
CA LEU A 595 -11.89 -6.36 36.72
C LEU A 595 -12.02 -7.63 37.59
N LEU A 596 -11.16 -8.61 37.39
CA LEU A 596 -11.21 -9.88 38.09
C LEU A 596 -10.85 -9.74 39.58
N GLU A 597 -9.86 -8.94 39.93
CA GLU A 597 -9.50 -8.65 41.32
C GLU A 597 -10.68 -8.01 42.07
N GLN A 598 -11.37 -7.06 41.45
CA GLN A 598 -12.54 -6.41 42.04
C GLN A 598 -13.67 -7.43 42.30
N VAL A 599 -13.91 -8.35 41.37
CA VAL A 599 -14.99 -9.33 41.50
C VAL A 599 -14.59 -10.47 42.47
N VAL A 600 -13.39 -11.01 42.33
CA VAL A 600 -12.92 -12.15 43.17
C VAL A 600 -12.80 -11.77 44.63
N PHE A 601 -12.37 -10.57 44.95
CA PHE A 601 -12.13 -10.08 46.29
C PHE A 601 -13.21 -9.13 46.84
N ASP A 602 -14.34 -9.00 46.15
CA ASP A 602 -15.46 -8.11 46.53
C ASP A 602 -14.98 -6.67 46.82
N GLY A 603 -14.15 -6.15 45.95
CA GLY A 603 -13.55 -4.81 46.05
C GLY A 603 -12.44 -4.65 47.12
N LYS A 604 -12.11 -5.71 47.86
CA LYS A 604 -11.06 -5.72 48.90
C LYS A 604 -9.79 -6.39 48.37
N VAL A 605 -9.25 -5.85 47.28
CA VAL A 605 -8.10 -6.43 46.60
C VAL A 605 -6.88 -6.54 47.52
N PRO A 606 -6.26 -7.72 47.63
CA PRO A 606 -5.07 -7.90 48.44
C PRO A 606 -3.87 -7.11 47.88
N PRO A 607 -3.12 -6.35 48.68
CA PRO A 607 -2.03 -5.50 48.21
C PRO A 607 -0.82 -6.26 47.67
N ASP A 608 -0.56 -7.47 48.18
CA ASP A 608 0.62 -8.27 47.81
C ASP A 608 0.32 -9.79 47.87
N ALA A 609 1.30 -10.59 47.48
CA ALA A 609 1.21 -12.06 47.48
C ALA A 609 1.02 -12.65 48.86
N GLY A 610 1.53 -12.03 49.94
CA GLY A 610 1.33 -12.46 51.32
C GLY A 610 -0.10 -12.30 51.76
N ALA A 611 -0.71 -11.17 51.44
CA ALA A 611 -2.13 -10.89 51.68
C ALA A 611 -3.02 -11.85 50.88
N VAL A 612 -2.70 -12.16 49.63
CA VAL A 612 -3.40 -13.20 48.82
C VAL A 612 -3.35 -14.55 49.51
N ARG A 613 -2.15 -14.96 49.97
CA ARG A 613 -1.96 -16.27 50.67
C ARG A 613 -2.77 -16.39 51.95
N SER A 614 -2.92 -15.30 52.69
CA SER A 614 -3.68 -15.26 53.94
C SER A 614 -5.18 -14.97 53.78
N TRP A 615 -5.64 -14.80 52.52
CA TRP A 615 -7.05 -14.56 52.24
C TRP A 615 -7.91 -15.76 52.65
N GLY A 616 -8.87 -15.56 53.55
CA GLY A 616 -9.70 -16.59 54.14
C GLY A 616 -11.06 -16.81 53.47
N GLY A 617 -11.27 -16.28 52.26
CA GLY A 617 -12.50 -16.44 51.52
C GLY A 617 -12.72 -17.89 51.04
N LYS A 618 -13.97 -18.31 50.92
CA LYS A 618 -14.32 -19.63 50.40
C LYS A 618 -14.21 -19.63 48.86
N VAL A 619 -13.37 -20.49 48.33
CA VAL A 619 -13.22 -20.64 46.87
C VAL A 619 -14.24 -21.66 46.38
N THR A 620 -15.25 -21.21 45.65
CA THR A 620 -16.19 -22.05 44.88
C THR A 620 -15.58 -22.44 43.54
N PHE A 621 -16.20 -23.37 42.81
CA PHE A 621 -15.74 -23.76 41.48
C PHE A 621 -15.65 -22.55 40.50
N ASP A 622 -16.74 -21.77 40.41
CA ASP A 622 -16.77 -20.59 39.51
C ASP A 622 -15.72 -19.56 39.91
N LEU A 623 -15.50 -19.32 41.19
CA LEU A 623 -14.46 -18.44 41.68
C LEU A 623 -13.06 -18.99 41.38
N ALA A 624 -12.88 -20.32 41.40
CA ALA A 624 -11.61 -20.94 41.03
C ALA A 624 -11.28 -20.76 39.53
N ILE A 625 -12.29 -20.82 38.67
CA ILE A 625 -12.10 -20.47 37.22
C ILE A 625 -11.67 -19.02 37.09
N LEU A 626 -12.36 -18.07 37.73
CA LEU A 626 -11.97 -16.65 37.68
C LEU A 626 -10.58 -16.41 38.27
N LEU A 627 -10.18 -17.09 39.31
CA LEU A 627 -8.82 -17.05 39.87
C LEU A 627 -7.77 -17.57 38.90
N THR A 628 -8.10 -18.59 38.10
CA THR A 628 -7.21 -19.11 37.06
C THR A 628 -7.03 -18.08 35.95
N ASP A 629 -8.10 -17.41 35.52
CA ASP A 629 -8.06 -16.33 34.51
C ASP A 629 -7.34 -15.10 35.07
N LEU A 630 -7.56 -14.72 36.32
CA LEU A 630 -6.84 -13.66 37.00
C LEU A 630 -5.34 -13.95 37.08
N ALA A 631 -4.97 -15.15 37.48
CA ALA A 631 -3.54 -15.55 37.53
C ALA A 631 -2.88 -15.48 36.14
N LEU A 632 -3.60 -15.87 35.09
CA LEU A 632 -3.13 -15.76 33.73
C LEU A 632 -2.96 -14.30 33.32
N ALA A 633 -3.96 -13.44 33.57
CA ALA A 633 -3.91 -12.01 33.24
C ALA A 633 -2.72 -11.32 33.95
N VAL A 634 -2.52 -11.59 35.25
CA VAL A 634 -1.36 -11.09 36.01
C VAL A 634 -0.04 -11.62 35.44
N THR A 635 0.01 -12.91 35.05
CA THR A 635 1.20 -13.47 34.41
C THR A 635 1.58 -12.74 33.14
N LEU A 636 0.59 -12.45 32.30
CA LEU A 636 0.79 -11.80 30.99
C LEU A 636 1.10 -10.30 31.10
N SER A 637 0.56 -9.61 32.11
CA SER A 637 0.85 -8.19 32.38
C SER A 637 2.16 -7.97 33.16
N SER A 638 2.71 -9.03 33.77
CA SER A 638 3.83 -8.91 34.70
C SER A 638 5.13 -8.47 34.05
N SER A 639 5.73 -7.43 34.61
CA SER A 639 7.07 -6.95 34.28
C SER A 639 8.13 -7.33 35.32
N SER A 640 7.70 -7.87 36.49
CA SER A 640 8.57 -8.15 37.63
C SER A 640 8.34 -9.52 38.26
N VAL A 641 9.34 -10.05 38.95
CA VAL A 641 9.25 -11.28 39.72
C VAL A 641 8.20 -11.17 40.85
N VAL A 642 8.03 -9.98 41.41
CA VAL A 642 7.08 -9.71 42.50
C VAL A 642 5.63 -9.87 42.02
N GLU A 643 5.30 -9.38 40.82
CA GLU A 643 3.96 -9.58 40.23
C GLU A 643 3.71 -11.06 39.93
N LEU A 644 4.71 -11.80 39.44
CA LEU A 644 4.60 -13.24 39.23
C LEU A 644 4.35 -14.02 40.54
N GLU A 645 4.78 -13.51 41.69
CA GLU A 645 4.41 -14.10 43.00
C GLU A 645 2.92 -14.02 43.28
N ARG A 646 2.29 -12.89 42.94
CA ARG A 646 0.82 -12.78 43.07
C ARG A 646 0.12 -13.80 42.16
N ALA A 647 0.55 -13.97 40.93
CA ALA A 647 0.00 -14.96 40.01
C ALA A 647 0.13 -16.39 40.56
N VAL A 648 1.27 -16.73 41.18
CA VAL A 648 1.47 -18.03 41.85
C VAL A 648 0.41 -18.27 42.96
N GLU A 649 0.17 -17.27 43.80
CA GLU A 649 -0.80 -17.39 44.87
C GLU A 649 -2.24 -17.48 44.34
N TYR A 650 -2.60 -16.77 43.28
CA TYR A 650 -3.91 -16.91 42.63
C TYR A 650 -4.11 -18.31 42.05
N TYR A 651 -3.10 -18.91 41.37
CA TYR A 651 -3.18 -20.29 40.92
C TYR A 651 -3.32 -21.28 42.10
N ARG A 652 -2.65 -21.04 43.23
CA ARG A 652 -2.78 -21.90 44.42
C ARG A 652 -4.19 -21.86 45.03
N LEU A 653 -4.76 -20.65 45.12
CA LEU A 653 -6.15 -20.50 45.57
C LEU A 653 -7.12 -21.20 44.59
N ALA A 654 -6.92 -21.05 43.30
CA ALA A 654 -7.73 -21.71 42.29
C ALA A 654 -7.70 -23.24 42.41
N LEU A 655 -6.52 -23.83 42.61
CA LEU A 655 -6.37 -25.28 42.82
C LEU A 655 -7.14 -25.80 44.03
N GLY A 656 -7.35 -24.96 45.05
CA GLY A 656 -8.16 -25.33 46.23
C GLY A 656 -9.66 -25.44 45.93
N GLY A 657 -10.17 -24.74 44.92
CA GLY A 657 -11.59 -24.77 44.52
C GLY A 657 -11.91 -25.67 43.32
N LEU A 658 -10.89 -26.14 42.59
CA LEU A 658 -11.08 -27.01 41.42
C LEU A 658 -11.21 -28.48 41.85
N PRO A 659 -12.28 -29.17 41.45
CA PRO A 659 -12.46 -30.62 41.67
C PRO A 659 -11.34 -31.43 41.00
N ASP A 660 -11.00 -32.57 41.64
CA ASP A 660 -9.91 -33.44 41.18
C ASP A 660 -10.19 -34.08 39.82
N GLU A 661 -11.44 -34.33 39.49
CA GLU A 661 -11.86 -35.04 38.28
C GLU A 661 -11.82 -34.16 37.03
N LEU A 662 -11.66 -32.83 37.17
CA LEU A 662 -11.76 -31.91 36.07
C LEU A 662 -10.40 -31.62 35.40
N PRO A 663 -10.35 -31.55 34.05
CA PRO A 663 -9.15 -31.24 33.31
C PRO A 663 -8.61 -29.81 33.59
N GLU A 664 -9.48 -28.89 33.98
CA GLU A 664 -9.13 -27.50 34.34
C GLU A 664 -8.13 -27.48 35.50
N LYS A 665 -8.18 -28.44 36.43
CA LYS A 665 -7.21 -28.54 37.52
C LYS A 665 -5.82 -28.89 37.01
N SER A 666 -5.73 -29.82 36.06
CA SER A 666 -4.46 -30.19 35.43
C SER A 666 -3.88 -29.05 34.59
N GLU A 667 -4.73 -28.30 33.88
CA GLU A 667 -4.31 -27.09 33.18
C GLU A 667 -3.82 -25.98 34.12
N CYS A 668 -4.52 -25.74 35.23
CA CYS A 668 -4.12 -24.81 36.27
C CYS A 668 -2.73 -25.19 36.86
N MET A 669 -2.50 -26.47 37.14
CA MET A 669 -1.18 -26.98 37.59
C MET A 669 -0.08 -26.73 36.54
N LEU A 670 -0.37 -27.01 35.28
CA LEU A 670 0.57 -26.78 34.19
C LEU A 670 0.96 -25.28 34.11
N ARG A 671 -0.02 -24.38 34.11
CA ARG A 671 0.19 -22.92 34.09
C ARG A 671 0.98 -22.45 35.32
N LEU A 672 0.67 -22.94 36.51
CA LEU A 672 1.41 -22.67 37.73
C LEU A 672 2.89 -23.10 37.57
N GLY A 673 3.14 -24.30 37.04
CA GLY A 673 4.50 -24.76 36.76
C GLY A 673 5.24 -23.81 35.82
N LEU A 674 4.61 -23.39 34.75
CA LEU A 674 5.21 -22.46 33.77
C LEU A 674 5.55 -21.09 34.40
N VAL A 675 4.70 -20.55 35.28
CA VAL A 675 5.00 -19.33 36.04
C VAL A 675 6.18 -19.53 37.00
N GLN A 676 6.33 -20.68 37.62
CA GLN A 676 7.50 -21.00 38.45
C GLN A 676 8.80 -21.06 37.63
N LYS A 677 8.73 -21.63 36.42
CA LYS A 677 9.86 -21.57 35.46
C LYS A 677 10.27 -20.12 35.12
N MET A 678 9.28 -19.24 34.92
CA MET A 678 9.52 -17.80 34.65
C MET A 678 10.17 -17.11 35.85
N ARG A 679 9.88 -17.52 37.07
CA ARG A 679 10.51 -17.03 38.29
C ARG A 679 11.92 -17.60 38.53
N GLY A 680 12.34 -18.61 37.76
CA GLY A 680 13.59 -19.32 37.91
C GLY A 680 13.52 -20.52 38.90
N ASP A 681 12.35 -20.83 39.44
CA ASP A 681 12.15 -21.98 40.34
C ASP A 681 11.88 -23.27 39.54
N LEU A 682 12.99 -23.87 39.06
CA LEU A 682 12.94 -25.07 38.23
C LEU A 682 12.47 -26.33 39.03
N GLN A 683 12.64 -26.35 40.35
CA GLN A 683 12.17 -27.46 41.18
C GLN A 683 10.64 -27.42 41.27
N ALA A 684 10.08 -26.28 41.60
CA ALA A 684 8.61 -26.11 41.62
C ALA A 684 8.01 -26.31 40.23
N TYR A 685 8.68 -25.83 39.15
CA TYR A 685 8.28 -26.09 37.77
C TYR A 685 8.08 -27.59 37.51
N ARG A 686 9.13 -28.40 37.74
CA ARG A 686 9.07 -29.85 37.50
C ARG A 686 7.95 -30.51 38.32
N LYS A 687 7.88 -30.19 39.61
CA LYS A 687 6.83 -30.72 40.50
C LYS A 687 5.42 -30.52 39.94
N TRP A 688 5.08 -29.28 39.54
CA TRP A 688 3.73 -28.98 39.09
C TRP A 688 3.43 -29.53 37.70
N VAL A 689 4.40 -29.53 36.82
CA VAL A 689 4.26 -30.08 35.48
C VAL A 689 4.12 -31.60 35.52
N ASP A 690 4.94 -32.29 36.31
CA ASP A 690 4.82 -33.75 36.46
C ASP A 690 3.46 -34.15 37.02
N GLN A 691 2.95 -33.45 38.05
CA GLN A 691 1.63 -33.69 38.59
C GLN A 691 0.50 -33.43 37.57
N ALA A 692 0.63 -32.36 36.77
CA ALA A 692 -0.34 -32.06 35.69
C ALA A 692 -0.38 -33.16 34.64
N ILE A 693 0.80 -33.62 34.18
CA ILE A 693 0.92 -34.68 33.17
C ILE A 693 0.51 -36.05 33.70
N GLU A 694 0.80 -36.38 34.97
CA GLU A 694 0.36 -37.63 35.62
C GLU A 694 -1.17 -37.73 35.62
N ARG A 695 -1.86 -36.63 35.86
CA ARG A 695 -3.32 -36.54 35.86
C ARG A 695 -3.93 -36.52 34.45
N GLU A 696 -3.31 -35.77 33.52
CA GLU A 696 -3.77 -35.59 32.14
C GLU A 696 -2.59 -35.78 31.18
N PRO A 697 -2.31 -37.03 30.75
CA PRO A 697 -1.15 -37.36 29.90
C PRO A 697 -1.09 -36.58 28.55
N ARG A 698 -2.24 -36.14 28.03
CA ARG A 698 -2.32 -35.33 26.81
C ARG A 698 -1.61 -33.98 26.95
N LEU A 699 -1.47 -33.48 28.18
CA LEU A 699 -0.75 -32.24 28.44
C LEU A 699 0.76 -32.36 28.12
N ARG A 700 1.35 -33.56 28.12
CA ARG A 700 2.74 -33.77 27.70
C ARG A 700 2.94 -33.39 26.24
N GLU A 701 2.06 -33.86 25.35
CA GLU A 701 2.11 -33.49 23.95
C GLU A 701 1.91 -31.97 23.74
N LYS A 702 0.98 -31.39 24.48
CA LYS A 702 0.76 -29.94 24.53
C LYS A 702 2.04 -29.23 24.96
N LEU A 703 2.68 -29.62 26.05
CA LEU A 703 3.92 -29.05 26.57
C LEU A 703 5.09 -29.19 25.56
N ASP A 704 5.33 -30.39 25.02
CA ASP A 704 6.39 -30.67 24.08
C ASP A 704 6.25 -29.85 22.78
N ARG A 705 5.03 -29.63 22.32
CA ARG A 705 4.75 -28.76 21.18
C ARG A 705 4.99 -27.30 21.52
N LEU A 706 4.65 -26.91 22.76
CA LEU A 706 4.89 -25.58 23.31
C LEU A 706 6.39 -25.27 23.41
N GLU A 707 7.20 -26.22 23.85
CA GLU A 707 8.66 -26.07 23.96
C GLU A 707 9.38 -26.10 22.61
N ARG A 708 8.87 -26.86 21.64
CA ARG A 708 9.42 -26.94 20.26
C ARG A 708 9.05 -25.76 19.36
N GLY A 709 8.12 -24.95 19.76
CA GLY A 709 7.79 -23.76 18.97
C GLY A 709 6.75 -23.97 17.87
N ASP A 710 6.00 -25.07 17.88
CA ASP A 710 4.96 -25.31 16.88
C ASP A 710 3.70 -24.48 17.19
N GLY A 711 3.58 -23.32 16.55
CA GLY A 711 2.46 -22.39 16.76
C GLY A 711 1.08 -22.90 16.29
N ARG A 712 1.00 -24.13 15.73
CA ARG A 712 -0.26 -24.71 15.23
C ARG A 712 -1.12 -25.33 16.34
N VAL A 713 -0.63 -25.37 17.57
CA VAL A 713 -1.24 -26.16 18.68
C VAL A 713 -1.89 -25.32 19.75
N ALA A 714 -1.68 -24.02 19.77
CA ALA A 714 -2.38 -23.17 20.72
C ALA A 714 -3.86 -23.09 20.33
N SER A 715 -4.71 -23.78 21.05
CA SER A 715 -6.17 -23.80 20.83
C SER A 715 -6.83 -22.48 21.15
N THR A 716 -6.20 -21.66 21.98
CA THR A 716 -6.70 -20.34 22.39
C THR A 716 -5.67 -19.23 22.19
N ALA A 717 -6.10 -17.99 21.96
CA ALA A 717 -5.22 -16.83 21.84
C ALA A 717 -4.38 -16.59 23.11
N PRO A 718 -4.92 -16.73 24.34
CA PRO A 718 -4.14 -16.62 25.58
C PRO A 718 -3.02 -17.65 25.70
N ASP A 719 -3.24 -18.87 25.26
CA ASP A 719 -2.20 -19.91 25.30
C ASP A 719 -1.05 -19.59 24.34
N ARG A 720 -1.33 -19.03 23.15
CA ARG A 720 -0.29 -18.56 22.22
C ARG A 720 0.52 -17.44 22.83
N GLN A 721 -0.13 -16.48 23.46
CA GLN A 721 0.52 -15.33 24.11
C GLN A 721 1.41 -15.77 25.28
N LEU A 722 0.93 -16.70 26.10
CA LEU A 722 1.72 -17.30 27.18
C LEU A 722 2.97 -18.02 26.64
N LEU A 723 2.85 -18.67 25.50
CA LEU A 723 3.95 -19.35 24.84
C LEU A 723 5.01 -18.41 24.28
N ASP A 724 4.59 -17.39 23.57
CA ASP A 724 5.51 -16.38 23.03
C ASP A 724 6.22 -15.64 24.15
N TYR A 725 5.52 -15.39 25.25
CA TYR A 725 6.13 -14.84 26.47
C TYR A 725 7.19 -15.78 27.08
N LEU A 726 6.88 -17.06 27.24
CA LEU A 726 7.82 -18.04 27.74
C LEU A 726 9.05 -18.16 26.85
N ARG A 727 8.90 -18.18 25.52
CA ARG A 727 10.01 -18.22 24.59
C ARG A 727 10.94 -17.04 24.72
N SER A 728 10.39 -15.83 24.82
CA SER A 728 11.19 -14.62 24.88
C SER A 728 11.99 -14.51 26.18
N ARG A 729 11.40 -14.95 27.31
CA ARG A 729 12.09 -15.01 28.60
C ARG A 729 13.17 -16.09 28.63
N MET A 730 12.90 -17.25 28.02
CA MET A 730 13.91 -18.32 27.89
C MET A 730 15.09 -17.93 27.00
N ALA A 731 14.86 -17.17 25.93
CA ALA A 731 15.94 -16.63 25.10
C ALA A 731 16.80 -15.62 25.86
N ALA A 732 16.19 -14.78 26.70
CA ALA A 732 16.93 -13.82 27.56
C ALA A 732 17.74 -14.47 28.71
N ILE A 733 17.35 -15.68 29.15
CA ILE A 733 18.07 -16.42 30.20
C ILE A 733 19.24 -17.25 29.61
N ARG A 734 19.23 -17.51 28.30
CA ARG A 734 20.32 -18.22 27.62
C ARG A 734 21.46 -17.29 27.15
N LEU A 735 21.32 -15.98 27.32
CA LEU A 735 22.35 -14.96 27.15
C LEU A 735 22.86 -14.51 28.51
#